data_d37038d7e7bce2206210a94424710ee2
#
_entry.id   d37038d7e7bce2206210a94424710ee2
#
_cell.length_a   1.000
_cell.length_b   1.000
_cell.length_c   1.000
_cell.angle_alpha   90.00
_cell.angle_beta   90.00
_cell.angle_gamma   90.00
#
_symmetry.space_group_name_H-M   'P 1'
#
loop_
_entity.id
_entity.type
_entity.pdbx_description
1 polymer ?
#
loop_
_entity_poly.entity_id
_entity_poly.type
_entity_poly.pdbx_seq_one_letter_code
_entity_poly.pdbx_strand_id
1 'polypeptide(L)'
;MLRPSFVTSLVLLTCASVTSLAQQDTSPIAPRPLLSLDPSFIDRAINPCDDFYRYACGNWVKQNPVPPDQERVFIGSQMDDRDFYLLYVQLKQAAESPTTPLQKQYGTFYGACMNADQANLLGTKPLHPTLAAIDGIADKAQLAQFLGNRKLLGAGFFTLTVEQDDKDAQKQNPTLRQAGLTLPTPEYYLLTDARQAATLSAYRQYLEMIFRLLGDQPQQAAREAQSVLQVETALSKGSMSRVEMRDPMKIYHPMTLTSLKQLSPGFDWQQYLESVGAPSFTIINVQQPDYIKTMARVLSEEPLSSLRSYLRIHAVDPVAPYLSSAFEEASFGFFNTTLRGQVKEQPRWKRCTVLTNQSLSDAVGQDWVKRNFSPQSKADAEKIIANVRRALSEEIEQLPWLSTQAKQEALKKVDTMREKIGYPSHWRDYSTLKVTSADFVADLHNAEILNQEDILSRIGKPVDEARFYWTSPEADGNYEPSLNDIEFPAGILQPPRYSPTIDAAVNYGGLGTFVGHEMTHGFDDEGSLYDEQGNRRDWFTPADRANFDKMTSCEVKEYNRFEAAPGLNLDGQLSLGENTADNGGLRIAYKAFQTLQAQQPATERDHMIDGFTADQRFFLGFAQSWCETRTEAYQRVRGQTDPHVPGEFRVNGTVQNFEQFGKTFGCHVAQPMMPANACHIW
;
A
#
# COMPACT_ATOMS: atom_id res chain seq x y z
N MET A 1 65.75 45.73 -37.15
CA MET A 1 66.34 44.52 -36.52
C MET A 1 65.79 44.38 -35.13
N LEU A 2 64.72 43.59 -34.93
CA LEU A 2 64.25 43.25 -33.62
C LEU A 2 63.58 41.89 -33.82
N ARG A 3 64.08 40.88 -33.12
CA ARG A 3 63.57 39.43 -33.15
C ARG A 3 62.40 39.35 -32.21
N PRO A 4 61.33 38.58 -32.56
CA PRO A 4 60.26 38.22 -31.60
C PRO A 4 60.66 36.99 -30.79
N SER A 5 60.46 37.08 -29.46
CA SER A 5 60.58 35.97 -28.50
C SER A 5 59.35 35.11 -28.54
N PHE A 6 59.51 33.82 -28.72
CA PHE A 6 58.48 32.81 -28.54
C PHE A 6 58.28 32.53 -27.04
N VAL A 7 57.07 32.74 -26.52
CA VAL A 7 56.64 32.29 -25.21
C VAL A 7 55.89 30.97 -25.39
N THR A 8 56.50 29.89 -24.91
CA THR A 8 55.88 28.55 -24.91
C THR A 8 55.03 28.43 -23.64
N SER A 9 53.69 28.49 -23.79
CA SER A 9 52.76 28.23 -22.67
C SER A 9 52.59 26.73 -22.47
N LEU A 10 53.09 26.24 -21.33
CA LEU A 10 52.89 24.89 -20.85
C LEU A 10 51.48 24.75 -20.23
N VAL A 11 50.57 24.05 -20.94
CA VAL A 11 49.24 23.74 -20.40
C VAL A 11 49.39 22.49 -19.51
N LEU A 12 49.33 22.71 -18.19
CA LEU A 12 49.20 21.65 -17.22
C LEU A 12 47.75 21.15 -17.25
N LEU A 13 47.52 19.95 -17.81
CA LEU A 13 46.30 19.18 -17.62
C LEU A 13 46.27 18.64 -16.18
N THR A 14 45.49 19.27 -15.31
CA THR A 14 45.11 18.69 -14.02
C THR A 14 44.04 17.63 -14.26
N CYS A 15 44.41 16.38 -14.19
CA CYS A 15 43.45 15.25 -14.01
C CYS A 15 42.79 15.44 -12.64
N ALA A 16 41.57 15.98 -12.63
CA ALA A 16 40.69 15.87 -11.47
C ALA A 16 40.28 14.42 -11.33
N SER A 17 40.89 13.69 -10.42
CA SER A 17 40.39 12.42 -9.95
C SER A 17 39.02 12.67 -9.29
N VAL A 18 37.98 12.25 -9.94
CA VAL A 18 36.65 12.11 -9.34
C VAL A 18 36.77 10.97 -8.33
N THR A 19 37.06 11.32 -7.07
CA THR A 19 36.87 10.40 -5.97
C THR A 19 35.36 10.19 -5.84
N SER A 20 34.88 9.00 -6.23
CA SER A 20 33.56 8.55 -5.84
C SER A 20 33.51 8.60 -4.31
N LEU A 21 32.68 9.49 -3.78
CA LEU A 21 32.31 9.46 -2.37
C LEU A 21 31.55 8.17 -2.16
N ALA A 22 32.26 7.10 -1.79
CA ALA A 22 31.63 5.94 -1.21
C ALA A 22 30.72 6.44 -0.08
N GLN A 23 29.42 6.21 -0.21
CA GLN A 23 28.44 6.61 0.77
C GLN A 23 28.82 5.94 2.08
N GLN A 24 29.37 6.69 3.02
CA GLN A 24 29.68 6.16 4.35
C GLN A 24 28.36 5.65 4.92
N ASP A 25 28.29 4.35 5.15
CA ASP A 25 27.18 3.68 5.81
C ASP A 25 27.19 4.10 7.28
N THR A 26 26.65 5.31 7.53
CA THR A 26 26.48 5.77 8.89
C THR A 26 25.42 4.89 9.54
N SER A 27 25.80 4.14 10.56
CA SER A 27 24.85 3.34 11.35
C SER A 27 23.62 4.19 11.68
N PRO A 28 22.41 3.69 11.43
CA PRO A 28 21.20 4.47 11.64
C PRO A 28 21.06 4.87 13.11
N ILE A 29 20.56 6.08 13.32
CA ILE A 29 20.23 6.58 14.65
C ILE A 29 18.84 6.06 15.02
N ALA A 30 18.68 5.57 16.25
CA ALA A 30 17.38 5.14 16.75
C ALA A 30 16.37 6.31 16.70
N PRO A 31 15.20 6.12 16.06
CA PRO A 31 14.15 7.11 16.09
C PRO A 31 13.72 7.45 17.51
N ARG A 32 13.36 8.70 17.76
CA ARG A 32 12.82 9.10 19.06
C ARG A 32 11.47 8.42 19.29
N PRO A 33 11.15 8.01 20.53
CA PRO A 33 9.81 7.55 20.86
C PRO A 33 8.79 8.64 20.56
N LEU A 34 7.68 8.26 19.92
CA LEU A 34 6.54 9.14 19.70
C LEU A 34 5.73 9.27 20.99
N LEU A 35 5.10 10.44 21.18
CA LEU A 35 4.10 10.65 22.23
C LEU A 35 2.71 10.34 21.66
N SER A 36 1.81 9.84 22.50
CA SER A 36 0.43 9.57 22.07
C SER A 36 -0.37 10.85 21.83
N LEU A 37 -0.05 11.92 22.58
CA LEU A 37 -0.51 13.29 22.34
C LEU A 37 0.65 14.22 22.63
N ASP A 38 0.99 15.07 21.66
CA ASP A 38 2.05 16.08 21.83
C ASP A 38 1.47 17.49 21.71
N PRO A 39 1.33 18.22 22.85
CA PRO A 39 0.83 19.59 22.83
C PRO A 39 1.69 20.57 22.00
N SER A 40 2.96 20.23 21.75
CA SER A 40 3.85 21.09 20.93
C SER A 40 3.48 21.12 19.44
N PHE A 41 2.71 20.13 18.95
CA PHE A 41 2.22 20.08 17.57
C PHE A 41 1.13 21.11 17.31
N ILE A 42 0.45 21.57 18.37
CA ILE A 42 -0.73 22.43 18.30
C ILE A 42 -0.30 23.88 17.94
N ASP A 43 -0.85 24.40 16.86
CA ASP A 43 -0.75 25.81 16.50
C ASP A 43 -1.92 26.59 17.11
N ARG A 44 -1.70 27.16 18.31
CA ARG A 44 -2.72 27.93 19.04
C ARG A 44 -3.12 29.25 18.38
N ALA A 45 -2.44 29.66 17.29
CA ALA A 45 -2.84 30.83 16.51
C ALA A 45 -3.99 30.52 15.54
N ILE A 46 -4.25 29.25 15.27
CA ILE A 46 -5.34 28.80 14.41
C ILE A 46 -6.59 28.55 15.26
N ASN A 47 -7.75 28.99 14.77
CA ASN A 47 -9.03 28.67 15.40
C ASN A 47 -9.43 27.21 15.03
N PRO A 48 -9.66 26.28 15.98
CA PRO A 48 -10.04 24.91 15.68
C PRO A 48 -11.37 24.78 14.92
N CYS A 49 -12.23 25.81 14.97
CA CYS A 49 -13.50 25.86 14.24
C CYS A 49 -13.34 26.27 12.77
N ASP A 50 -12.19 26.84 12.39
CA ASP A 50 -11.91 27.24 11.02
C ASP A 50 -11.09 26.15 10.29
N ASP A 51 -10.11 25.54 10.98
CA ASP A 51 -9.24 24.48 10.44
C ASP A 51 -8.68 23.64 11.60
N PHE A 52 -9.29 22.52 11.87
CA PHE A 52 -8.89 21.67 12.99
C PHE A 52 -7.57 20.94 12.74
N TYR A 53 -7.31 20.53 11.51
CA TYR A 53 -6.05 19.90 11.16
C TYR A 53 -4.87 20.85 11.40
N ARG A 54 -4.94 22.07 10.89
CA ARG A 54 -3.89 23.06 11.14
C ARG A 54 -3.78 23.46 12.61
N TYR A 55 -4.87 23.48 13.34
CA TYR A 55 -4.82 23.67 14.79
C TYR A 55 -4.04 22.54 15.46
N ALA A 56 -4.38 21.27 15.21
CA ALA A 56 -3.80 20.11 15.88
C ALA A 56 -2.39 19.75 15.41
N CYS A 57 -2.06 19.97 14.13
CA CYS A 57 -0.84 19.54 13.45
C CYS A 57 0.06 20.70 12.96
N GLY A 58 -0.37 21.96 13.05
CA GLY A 58 0.27 23.08 12.35
C GLY A 58 1.73 23.29 12.69
N ASN A 59 2.12 23.13 13.93
CA ASN A 59 3.52 23.23 14.34
C ASN A 59 4.32 21.99 13.95
N TRP A 60 3.71 20.79 13.98
CA TRP A 60 4.35 19.57 13.50
C TRP A 60 4.68 19.68 12.00
N VAL A 61 3.74 20.13 11.18
CA VAL A 61 3.95 20.35 9.74
C VAL A 61 5.11 21.31 9.46
N LYS A 62 5.19 22.42 10.22
CA LYS A 62 6.30 23.38 10.08
C LYS A 62 7.66 22.78 10.46
N GLN A 63 7.68 21.84 11.41
CA GLN A 63 8.92 21.22 11.94
C GLN A 63 9.34 19.98 11.16
N ASN A 64 8.45 19.40 10.36
CA ASN A 64 8.69 18.16 9.61
C ASN A 64 8.51 18.39 8.10
N PRO A 65 9.34 19.23 7.45
CA PRO A 65 9.37 19.30 6.00
C PRO A 65 9.78 17.93 5.44
N VAL A 66 9.31 17.60 4.24
CA VAL A 66 9.66 16.33 3.60
C VAL A 66 11.18 16.23 3.42
N PRO A 67 11.86 15.23 4.02
CA PRO A 67 13.28 15.03 3.81
C PRO A 67 13.60 14.68 2.36
N PRO A 68 14.82 14.97 1.88
CA PRO A 68 15.21 14.71 0.49
C PRO A 68 15.07 13.23 0.07
N ASP A 69 15.16 12.31 1.01
CA ASP A 69 15.08 10.87 0.80
C ASP A 69 13.68 10.28 1.03
N GLN A 70 12.66 11.14 1.10
CA GLN A 70 11.27 10.75 1.27
C GLN A 70 10.36 11.51 0.29
N GLU A 71 9.20 10.99 0.01
CA GLU A 71 8.13 11.62 -0.78
C GLU A 71 7.03 12.18 0.12
N ARG A 72 6.96 11.69 1.37
CA ARG A 72 6.07 12.17 2.44
C ARG A 72 6.68 11.88 3.81
N VAL A 73 6.26 12.63 4.81
CA VAL A 73 6.42 12.32 6.23
C VAL A 73 5.04 12.38 6.88
N PHE A 74 4.66 11.37 7.60
CA PHE A 74 3.44 11.36 8.40
C PHE A 74 3.67 10.55 9.68
N ILE A 75 2.78 10.68 10.61
CA ILE A 75 2.93 10.03 11.93
C ILE A 75 3.04 8.49 11.79
N GLY A 76 2.24 7.87 10.92
CA GLY A 76 2.36 6.44 10.62
C GLY A 76 3.75 6.06 10.10
N SER A 77 4.34 6.83 9.16
CA SER A 77 5.69 6.54 8.68
C SER A 77 6.77 6.72 9.76
N GLN A 78 6.53 7.56 10.78
CA GLN A 78 7.43 7.64 11.93
C GLN A 78 7.31 6.43 12.87
N MET A 79 6.12 5.81 12.93
CA MET A 79 5.94 4.51 13.60
C MET A 79 6.69 3.42 12.83
N ASP A 80 6.48 3.34 11.51
CA ASP A 80 7.20 2.40 10.64
C ASP A 80 8.73 2.57 10.74
N ASP A 81 9.23 3.81 10.76
CA ASP A 81 10.66 4.09 10.88
C ASP A 81 11.24 3.52 12.18
N ARG A 82 10.47 3.57 13.28
CA ARG A 82 10.87 2.96 14.54
C ARG A 82 10.87 1.44 14.45
N ASP A 83 9.82 0.84 13.89
CA ASP A 83 9.69 -0.61 13.78
C ASP A 83 10.72 -1.19 12.82
N PHE A 84 10.96 -0.53 11.70
CA PHE A 84 12.03 -0.90 10.78
C PHE A 84 13.42 -0.69 11.35
N TYR A 85 13.62 0.29 12.24
CA TYR A 85 14.87 0.40 12.98
C TYR A 85 15.08 -0.80 13.93
N LEU A 86 14.05 -1.20 14.66
CA LEU A 86 14.11 -2.37 15.54
C LEU A 86 14.34 -3.65 14.73
N LEU A 87 13.68 -3.76 13.61
CA LEU A 87 13.89 -4.87 12.66
C LEU A 87 15.29 -4.86 12.06
N TYR A 88 15.82 -3.70 11.67
CA TYR A 88 17.21 -3.55 11.21
C TYR A 88 18.21 -4.08 12.25
N VAL A 89 18.04 -3.73 13.53
CA VAL A 89 18.91 -4.22 14.60
C VAL A 89 18.86 -5.75 14.70
N GLN A 90 17.67 -6.33 14.58
CA GLN A 90 17.48 -7.78 14.54
C GLN A 90 18.18 -8.43 13.33
N LEU A 91 17.95 -7.88 12.13
CA LEU A 91 18.49 -8.40 10.87
C LEU A 91 20.01 -8.32 10.84
N LYS A 92 20.58 -7.19 11.29
CA LYS A 92 22.03 -7.02 11.42
C LYS A 92 22.63 -8.05 12.36
N GLN A 93 22.04 -8.24 13.54
CA GLN A 93 22.48 -9.27 14.48
C GLN A 93 22.42 -10.67 13.86
N ALA A 94 21.36 -10.99 13.13
CA ALA A 94 21.19 -12.27 12.47
C ALA A 94 22.21 -12.50 11.33
N ALA A 95 22.56 -11.44 10.60
CA ALA A 95 23.58 -11.51 9.56
C ALA A 95 24.99 -11.73 10.12
N GLU A 96 25.32 -11.08 11.26
CA GLU A 96 26.64 -11.15 11.87
C GLU A 96 26.83 -12.39 12.78
N SER A 97 25.79 -12.79 13.53
CA SER A 97 25.87 -13.81 14.58
C SER A 97 24.55 -14.57 14.76
N PRO A 98 24.09 -15.34 13.75
CA PRO A 98 22.83 -16.08 13.84
C PRO A 98 22.89 -17.17 14.91
N THR A 99 21.85 -17.31 15.73
CA THR A 99 21.74 -18.32 16.78
C THR A 99 20.80 -19.47 16.44
N THR A 100 19.97 -19.31 15.36
CA THR A 100 19.06 -20.35 14.89
C THR A 100 19.18 -20.50 13.37
N PRO A 101 18.75 -21.65 12.80
CA PRO A 101 18.71 -21.83 11.33
C PRO A 101 17.87 -20.74 10.64
N LEU A 102 16.76 -20.33 11.22
CA LEU A 102 15.89 -19.28 10.70
C LEU A 102 16.60 -17.92 10.68
N GLN A 103 17.29 -17.55 11.77
CA GLN A 103 18.10 -16.34 11.82
C GLN A 103 19.22 -16.36 10.78
N LYS A 104 19.87 -17.50 10.59
CA LYS A 104 20.87 -17.66 9.53
C LYS A 104 20.27 -17.39 8.16
N GLN A 105 19.05 -17.88 7.90
CA GLN A 105 18.38 -17.73 6.60
C GLN A 105 18.05 -16.26 6.31
N TYR A 106 17.27 -15.59 7.17
CA TYR A 106 16.90 -14.20 6.92
C TYR A 106 18.08 -13.22 7.12
N GLY A 107 19.05 -13.56 7.98
CA GLY A 107 20.29 -12.79 8.11
C GLY A 107 21.17 -12.86 6.87
N THR A 108 21.28 -14.04 6.23
CA THR A 108 21.98 -14.19 4.96
C THR A 108 21.28 -13.41 3.83
N PHE A 109 19.96 -13.47 3.74
CA PHE A 109 19.16 -12.71 2.77
C PHE A 109 19.40 -11.20 2.92
N TYR A 110 19.27 -10.69 4.14
CA TYR A 110 19.54 -9.29 4.45
C TYR A 110 20.98 -8.88 4.11
N GLY A 111 21.96 -9.69 4.54
CA GLY A 111 23.38 -9.44 4.28
C GLY A 111 23.72 -9.42 2.79
N ALA A 112 23.09 -10.30 1.99
CA ALA A 112 23.22 -10.29 0.52
C ALA A 112 22.65 -9.01 -0.10
N CYS A 113 21.48 -8.55 0.36
CA CYS A 113 20.91 -7.27 -0.06
C CYS A 113 21.82 -6.08 0.26
N MET A 114 22.46 -6.08 1.43
CA MET A 114 23.38 -5.00 1.86
C MET A 114 24.67 -4.95 1.05
N ASN A 115 25.05 -6.02 0.33
CA ASN A 115 26.33 -6.13 -0.38
C ASN A 115 26.28 -5.48 -1.77
N ALA A 116 26.36 -4.13 -1.81
CA ALA A 116 26.36 -3.36 -3.04
C ALA A 116 27.58 -3.68 -3.95
N ASP A 117 28.73 -3.97 -3.36
CA ASP A 117 29.94 -4.32 -4.12
C ASP A 117 29.75 -5.63 -4.90
N GLN A 118 29.08 -6.62 -4.29
CA GLN A 118 28.75 -7.86 -4.97
C GLN A 118 27.73 -7.64 -6.09
N ALA A 119 26.72 -6.79 -5.87
CA ALA A 119 25.75 -6.43 -6.90
C ALA A 119 26.45 -5.74 -8.11
N ASN A 120 27.38 -4.81 -7.85
CA ASN A 120 28.19 -4.18 -8.89
C ASN A 120 29.10 -5.18 -9.63
N LEU A 121 29.70 -6.13 -8.91
CA LEU A 121 30.54 -7.17 -9.51
C LEU A 121 29.74 -8.12 -10.40
N LEU A 122 28.51 -8.47 -10.01
CA LEU A 122 27.62 -9.33 -10.79
C LEU A 122 27.09 -8.60 -12.03
N GLY A 123 26.78 -7.29 -11.91
CA GLY A 123 26.20 -6.50 -12.99
C GLY A 123 24.89 -7.11 -13.52
N THR A 124 24.85 -7.45 -14.81
CA THR A 124 23.66 -8.08 -15.46
C THR A 124 23.63 -9.60 -15.36
N LYS A 125 24.63 -10.25 -14.77
CA LYS A 125 24.69 -11.74 -14.71
C LYS A 125 23.44 -12.39 -14.14
N PRO A 126 22.79 -11.87 -13.08
CA PRO A 126 21.57 -12.46 -12.54
C PRO A 126 20.40 -12.50 -13.55
N LEU A 127 20.40 -11.60 -14.52
CA LEU A 127 19.37 -11.50 -15.55
C LEU A 127 19.58 -12.45 -16.71
N HIS A 128 20.81 -12.94 -16.93
CA HIS A 128 21.20 -13.71 -18.13
C HIS A 128 20.29 -14.92 -18.42
N PRO A 129 19.87 -15.75 -17.44
CA PRO A 129 19.00 -16.88 -17.72
C PRO A 129 17.66 -16.44 -18.33
N THR A 130 17.06 -15.36 -17.77
CA THR A 130 15.78 -14.84 -18.24
C THR A 130 15.92 -14.14 -19.60
N LEU A 131 16.95 -13.31 -19.78
CA LEU A 131 17.19 -12.63 -21.06
C LEU A 131 17.43 -13.62 -22.20
N ALA A 132 18.24 -14.67 -21.94
CA ALA A 132 18.48 -15.73 -22.91
C ALA A 132 17.20 -16.53 -23.25
N ALA A 133 16.32 -16.75 -22.25
CA ALA A 133 15.04 -17.40 -22.48
C ALA A 133 14.11 -16.52 -23.33
N ILE A 134 14.07 -15.19 -23.09
CA ILE A 134 13.32 -14.22 -23.90
C ILE A 134 13.83 -14.22 -25.35
N ASP A 135 15.13 -14.15 -25.56
CA ASP A 135 15.75 -14.18 -26.88
C ASP A 135 15.48 -15.49 -27.62
N GLY A 136 15.37 -16.59 -26.88
CA GLY A 136 15.07 -17.92 -27.39
C GLY A 136 13.62 -18.17 -27.80
N ILE A 137 12.68 -17.28 -27.49
CA ILE A 137 11.26 -17.42 -27.91
C ILE A 137 11.20 -17.36 -29.44
N ALA A 138 11.03 -18.46 -30.13
CA ALA A 138 11.05 -18.50 -31.60
C ALA A 138 9.76 -18.02 -32.23
N ASP A 139 8.62 -18.26 -31.56
CA ASP A 139 7.29 -17.88 -32.01
C ASP A 139 6.36 -17.54 -30.84
N LYS A 140 5.18 -16.98 -31.14
CA LYS A 140 4.21 -16.54 -30.12
C LYS A 140 3.55 -17.70 -29.36
N ALA A 141 3.57 -18.91 -29.89
CA ALA A 141 3.01 -20.08 -29.19
C ALA A 141 3.81 -20.42 -27.92
N GLN A 142 5.10 -20.07 -27.90
CA GLN A 142 5.98 -20.30 -26.74
C GLN A 142 5.76 -19.30 -25.60
N LEU A 143 5.04 -18.19 -25.82
CA LEU A 143 4.81 -17.16 -24.80
C LEU A 143 4.08 -17.71 -23.57
N ALA A 144 3.11 -18.58 -23.76
CA ALA A 144 2.36 -19.15 -22.64
C ALA A 144 3.28 -19.99 -21.72
N GLN A 145 4.13 -20.82 -22.30
CA GLN A 145 5.14 -21.60 -21.56
C GLN A 145 6.16 -20.71 -20.85
N PHE A 146 6.64 -19.67 -21.56
CA PHE A 146 7.58 -18.70 -20.97
C PHE A 146 6.98 -17.98 -19.78
N LEU A 147 5.77 -17.40 -19.91
CA LEU A 147 5.10 -16.65 -18.85
C LEU A 147 4.73 -17.53 -17.65
N GLY A 148 4.48 -18.81 -17.84
CA GLY A 148 4.24 -19.77 -16.75
C GLY A 148 5.52 -20.28 -16.08
N ASN A 149 6.70 -20.01 -16.61
CA ASN A 149 7.96 -20.51 -16.06
C ASN A 149 8.44 -19.68 -14.85
N ARG A 150 8.03 -20.09 -13.66
CA ARG A 150 8.38 -19.42 -12.39
C ARG A 150 9.89 -19.35 -12.09
N LYS A 151 10.75 -20.08 -12.83
CA LYS A 151 12.23 -20.02 -12.65
C LYS A 151 12.85 -18.83 -13.38
N LEU A 152 12.06 -18.06 -14.14
CA LEU A 152 12.50 -16.89 -14.85
C LEU A 152 11.97 -15.63 -14.15
N LEU A 153 12.78 -14.57 -14.14
CA LEU A 153 12.37 -13.27 -13.64
C LEU A 153 11.31 -12.66 -14.56
N GLY A 154 10.42 -11.87 -14.00
CA GLY A 154 9.57 -10.99 -14.76
C GLY A 154 8.11 -11.09 -14.43
N ALA A 155 7.45 -9.96 -14.59
CA ALA A 155 6.01 -9.84 -14.56
C ALA A 155 5.43 -10.15 -15.93
N GLY A 156 4.31 -10.84 -15.93
CA GLY A 156 3.56 -11.11 -17.14
C GLY A 156 2.63 -9.97 -17.52
N PHE A 157 1.84 -10.22 -18.55
CA PHE A 157 0.76 -9.34 -19.00
C PHE A 157 -0.44 -9.32 -18.05
N PHE A 158 -0.50 -10.21 -17.10
CA PHE A 158 -1.56 -10.36 -16.11
C PHE A 158 -1.00 -10.98 -14.83
N THR A 159 -1.74 -10.88 -13.73
CA THR A 159 -1.42 -11.55 -12.48
C THR A 159 -2.37 -12.74 -12.27
N LEU A 160 -1.81 -13.91 -11.89
CA LEU A 160 -2.55 -15.05 -11.39
C LEU A 160 -2.36 -15.11 -9.87
N THR A 161 -3.46 -14.97 -9.15
CA THR A 161 -3.52 -15.09 -7.69
C THR A 161 -4.60 -16.08 -7.28
N VAL A 162 -4.82 -16.25 -5.97
CA VAL A 162 -5.88 -17.08 -5.41
C VAL A 162 -6.64 -16.25 -4.40
N GLU A 163 -7.95 -16.18 -4.60
CA GLU A 163 -8.86 -15.38 -3.77
C GLU A 163 -10.07 -16.21 -3.37
N GLN A 164 -10.78 -15.75 -2.35
CA GLN A 164 -12.05 -16.32 -1.98
C GLN A 164 -13.08 -16.08 -3.08
N ASP A 165 -13.99 -17.00 -3.25
CA ASP A 165 -15.10 -16.84 -4.18
C ASP A 165 -16.14 -15.89 -3.58
N ASP A 166 -16.53 -14.87 -4.31
CA ASP A 166 -17.49 -13.85 -3.84
C ASP A 166 -18.85 -14.43 -3.42
N LYS A 167 -19.25 -15.58 -3.95
CA LYS A 167 -20.54 -16.22 -3.63
C LYS A 167 -20.44 -17.40 -2.67
N ASP A 168 -19.22 -17.84 -2.40
CA ASP A 168 -18.93 -18.90 -1.45
C ASP A 168 -17.55 -18.67 -0.84
N ALA A 169 -17.50 -17.76 0.12
CA ALA A 169 -16.27 -17.27 0.76
C ALA A 169 -15.43 -18.39 1.43
N GLN A 170 -15.98 -19.59 1.58
CA GLN A 170 -15.21 -20.76 2.06
C GLN A 170 -14.36 -21.40 0.96
N LYS A 171 -14.56 -21.04 -0.31
CA LYS A 171 -13.81 -21.56 -1.44
C LYS A 171 -12.73 -20.58 -1.89
N GLN A 172 -11.58 -21.12 -2.25
CA GLN A 172 -10.48 -20.37 -2.83
C GLN A 172 -10.31 -20.75 -4.30
N ASN A 173 -10.50 -19.78 -5.19
CA ASN A 173 -10.39 -19.93 -6.63
C ASN A 173 -9.21 -19.17 -7.20
N PRO A 174 -8.56 -19.67 -8.29
CA PRO A 174 -7.62 -18.86 -9.04
C PRO A 174 -8.33 -17.63 -9.61
N THR A 175 -7.63 -16.51 -9.60
CA THR A 175 -8.12 -15.22 -10.09
C THR A 175 -7.12 -14.60 -11.03
N LEU A 176 -7.57 -14.16 -12.21
CA LEU A 176 -6.80 -13.37 -13.17
C LEU A 176 -7.13 -11.89 -13.03
N ARG A 177 -6.08 -11.08 -12.87
CA ARG A 177 -6.15 -9.62 -12.79
C ARG A 177 -5.35 -8.97 -13.90
N GLN A 178 -5.80 -7.80 -14.36
CA GLN A 178 -5.01 -6.97 -15.27
C GLN A 178 -3.69 -6.57 -14.65
N ALA A 179 -2.62 -6.58 -15.45
CA ALA A 179 -1.29 -6.13 -15.10
C ALA A 179 -0.51 -5.69 -16.35
N GLY A 180 0.79 -5.45 -16.21
CA GLY A 180 1.67 -5.20 -17.36
C GLY A 180 1.73 -3.76 -17.85
N LEU A 181 1.22 -2.80 -17.06
CA LEU A 181 1.50 -1.38 -17.22
C LEU A 181 2.54 -0.96 -16.19
N THR A 182 3.59 -0.28 -16.61
CA THR A 182 4.63 0.26 -15.70
C THR A 182 4.18 1.56 -15.04
N LEU A 183 3.48 2.43 -15.78
CA LEU A 183 2.94 3.67 -15.23
C LEU A 183 1.67 3.39 -14.38
N PRO A 184 1.39 4.23 -13.37
CA PRO A 184 0.43 3.92 -12.30
C PRO A 184 -1.01 3.64 -12.74
N THR A 185 -1.47 4.26 -13.82
CA THR A 185 -2.84 4.10 -14.34
C THR A 185 -2.88 4.15 -15.87
N PRO A 186 -3.94 3.60 -16.51
CA PRO A 186 -4.12 3.65 -17.97
C PRO A 186 -4.10 5.07 -18.54
N GLU A 187 -4.55 6.06 -17.78
CA GLU A 187 -4.66 7.46 -18.20
C GLU A 187 -3.29 8.05 -18.55
N TYR A 188 -2.19 7.61 -17.93
CA TYR A 188 -0.84 8.04 -18.29
C TYR A 188 -0.47 7.75 -19.75
N TYR A 189 -1.06 6.71 -20.36
CA TYR A 189 -0.83 6.32 -21.76
C TYR A 189 -1.84 6.91 -22.74
N LEU A 190 -3.03 7.29 -22.26
CA LEU A 190 -4.18 7.64 -23.10
C LEU A 190 -4.46 9.14 -23.15
N LEU A 191 -4.12 9.88 -22.09
CA LEU A 191 -4.31 11.33 -22.05
C LEU A 191 -3.17 12.05 -22.79
N THR A 192 -3.51 13.19 -23.38
CA THR A 192 -2.58 13.96 -24.25
C THR A 192 -2.26 15.34 -23.69
N ASP A 193 -2.56 15.58 -22.42
CA ASP A 193 -2.18 16.85 -21.80
C ASP A 193 -0.65 16.96 -21.62
N ALA A 194 -0.15 18.18 -21.42
CA ALA A 194 1.28 18.47 -21.41
C ALA A 194 2.05 17.72 -20.30
N ARG A 195 1.39 17.41 -19.19
CA ARG A 195 2.02 16.70 -18.07
C ARG A 195 2.17 15.22 -18.36
N GLN A 196 1.09 14.56 -18.82
CA GLN A 196 1.16 13.16 -19.24
C GLN A 196 2.18 12.96 -20.35
N ALA A 197 2.22 13.86 -21.32
CA ALA A 197 3.23 13.85 -22.37
C ALA A 197 4.66 13.97 -21.81
N ALA A 198 4.89 14.82 -20.81
CA ALA A 198 6.19 14.94 -20.14
C ALA A 198 6.56 13.65 -19.37
N THR A 199 5.60 13.04 -18.66
CA THR A 199 5.80 11.77 -17.96
C THR A 199 6.13 10.64 -18.91
N LEU A 200 5.40 10.50 -20.02
CA LEU A 200 5.70 9.51 -21.07
C LEU A 200 7.08 9.73 -21.71
N SER A 201 7.47 10.99 -21.92
CA SER A 201 8.80 11.32 -22.43
C SER A 201 9.90 10.91 -21.47
N ALA A 202 9.73 11.17 -20.16
CA ALA A 202 10.65 10.75 -19.12
C ALA A 202 10.71 9.21 -19.00
N TYR A 203 9.56 8.55 -19.06
CA TYR A 203 9.49 7.09 -19.07
C TYR A 203 10.23 6.49 -20.28
N ARG A 204 10.05 7.05 -21.46
CA ARG A 204 10.81 6.63 -22.62
C ARG A 204 12.32 6.76 -22.43
N GLN A 205 12.78 7.87 -21.84
CA GLN A 205 14.22 8.07 -21.54
C GLN A 205 14.74 7.03 -20.55
N TYR A 206 13.94 6.68 -19.52
CA TYR A 206 14.25 5.61 -18.60
C TYR A 206 14.39 4.27 -19.33
N LEU A 207 13.44 3.90 -20.18
CA LEU A 207 13.49 2.67 -20.97
C LEU A 207 14.74 2.61 -21.85
N GLU A 208 15.06 3.69 -22.56
CA GLU A 208 16.28 3.80 -23.38
C GLU A 208 17.55 3.61 -22.52
N MET A 209 17.56 4.15 -21.30
CA MET A 209 18.68 3.98 -20.37
C MET A 209 18.82 2.51 -19.94
N ILE A 210 17.75 1.83 -19.54
CA ILE A 210 17.79 0.43 -19.15
C ILE A 210 18.28 -0.47 -20.29
N PHE A 211 17.78 -0.28 -21.53
CA PHE A 211 18.25 -1.06 -22.67
C PHE A 211 19.74 -0.83 -22.95
N ARG A 212 20.24 0.40 -22.77
CA ARG A 212 21.68 0.69 -22.89
C ARG A 212 22.50 0.01 -21.79
N LEU A 213 22.00 -0.03 -20.56
CA LEU A 213 22.63 -0.75 -19.46
C LEU A 213 22.65 -2.29 -19.68
N LEU A 214 21.68 -2.79 -20.44
CA LEU A 214 21.66 -4.19 -20.92
C LEU A 214 22.63 -4.47 -22.08
N GLY A 215 23.28 -3.43 -22.62
CA GLY A 215 24.31 -3.54 -23.66
C GLY A 215 23.85 -3.14 -25.07
N ASP A 216 22.62 -2.69 -25.23
CA ASP A 216 22.11 -2.30 -26.55
C ASP A 216 22.72 -0.98 -27.02
N GLN A 217 22.98 -0.91 -28.35
CA GLN A 217 23.44 0.35 -28.96
C GLN A 217 22.34 1.43 -28.90
N PRO A 218 22.68 2.73 -28.84
CA PRO A 218 21.69 3.80 -28.64
C PRO A 218 20.50 3.76 -29.59
N GLN A 219 20.72 3.47 -30.85
CA GLN A 219 19.64 3.37 -31.83
C GLN A 219 18.73 2.15 -31.63
N GLN A 220 19.30 1.05 -31.14
CA GLN A 220 18.55 -0.16 -30.76
C GLN A 220 17.73 0.10 -29.51
N ALA A 221 18.32 0.66 -28.47
CA ALA A 221 17.66 1.03 -27.22
C ALA A 221 16.45 1.94 -27.46
N ALA A 222 16.58 2.96 -28.33
CA ALA A 222 15.48 3.85 -28.68
C ALA A 222 14.32 3.12 -29.41
N ARG A 223 14.62 2.15 -30.29
CA ARG A 223 13.60 1.34 -30.96
C ARG A 223 12.89 0.42 -29.96
N GLU A 224 13.63 -0.23 -29.08
CA GLU A 224 13.06 -1.12 -28.06
C GLU A 224 12.19 -0.35 -27.07
N ALA A 225 12.63 0.81 -26.60
CA ALA A 225 11.83 1.70 -25.76
C ALA A 225 10.50 2.08 -26.43
N GLN A 226 10.53 2.42 -27.72
CA GLN A 226 9.32 2.71 -28.48
C GLN A 226 8.40 1.48 -28.59
N SER A 227 8.96 0.30 -28.76
CA SER A 227 8.18 -0.96 -28.80
C SER A 227 7.49 -1.25 -27.45
N VAL A 228 8.16 -1.03 -26.31
CA VAL A 228 7.54 -1.18 -24.98
C VAL A 228 6.35 -0.24 -24.83
N LEU A 229 6.56 1.07 -25.11
CA LEU A 229 5.48 2.07 -25.05
C LEU A 229 4.29 1.70 -25.95
N GLN A 230 4.54 1.14 -27.13
CA GLN A 230 3.49 0.70 -28.06
C GLN A 230 2.67 -0.45 -27.43
N VAL A 231 3.33 -1.46 -26.86
CA VAL A 231 2.68 -2.61 -26.22
C VAL A 231 1.85 -2.14 -25.00
N GLU A 232 2.44 -1.34 -24.10
CA GLU A 232 1.73 -0.85 -22.92
C GLU A 232 0.56 0.07 -23.25
N THR A 233 0.72 0.96 -24.27
CA THR A 233 -0.38 1.78 -24.78
C THR A 233 -1.50 0.92 -25.38
N ALA A 234 -1.16 -0.20 -26.03
CA ALA A 234 -2.18 -1.10 -26.56
C ALA A 234 -2.92 -1.85 -25.44
N LEU A 235 -2.21 -2.25 -24.36
CA LEU A 235 -2.80 -2.87 -23.16
C LEU A 235 -3.69 -1.89 -22.39
N SER A 236 -3.26 -0.64 -22.23
CA SER A 236 -3.99 0.37 -21.45
C SER A 236 -5.40 0.63 -21.99
N LYS A 237 -5.64 0.43 -23.28
CA LYS A 237 -6.98 0.60 -23.91
C LYS A 237 -8.03 -0.40 -23.43
N GLY A 238 -7.62 -1.53 -22.88
CA GLY A 238 -8.52 -2.53 -22.29
C GLY A 238 -8.51 -2.56 -20.78
N SER A 239 -7.68 -1.72 -20.15
CA SER A 239 -7.55 -1.69 -18.69
C SER A 239 -8.70 -0.93 -18.05
N MET A 240 -9.22 -1.46 -16.93
CA MET A 240 -10.15 -0.77 -16.05
C MET A 240 -9.47 0.37 -15.31
N SER A 241 -10.21 1.44 -15.06
CA SER A 241 -9.81 2.51 -14.14
C SER A 241 -9.79 2.06 -12.68
N ARG A 242 -9.13 2.84 -11.81
CA ARG A 242 -9.09 2.56 -10.37
C ARG A 242 -10.47 2.57 -9.72
N VAL A 243 -11.33 3.49 -10.12
CA VAL A 243 -12.72 3.57 -9.63
C VAL A 243 -13.52 2.31 -10.02
N GLU A 244 -13.39 1.87 -11.29
CA GLU A 244 -14.11 0.66 -11.71
C GLU A 244 -13.63 -0.61 -11.02
N MET A 245 -12.33 -0.70 -10.69
CA MET A 245 -11.78 -1.85 -9.98
C MET A 245 -12.23 -1.95 -8.52
N ARG A 246 -12.74 -0.87 -7.93
CA ARG A 246 -13.34 -0.87 -6.60
C ARG A 246 -14.75 -1.46 -6.56
N ASP A 247 -15.44 -1.55 -7.68
CA ASP A 247 -16.81 -2.07 -7.72
C ASP A 247 -16.79 -3.62 -7.76
N PRO A 248 -17.13 -4.34 -6.67
CA PRO A 248 -17.12 -5.79 -6.64
C PRO A 248 -18.06 -6.42 -7.68
N MET A 249 -19.08 -5.67 -8.15
CA MET A 249 -19.99 -6.15 -9.19
C MET A 249 -19.33 -6.20 -10.56
N LYS A 250 -18.30 -5.35 -10.78
CA LYS A 250 -17.59 -5.24 -12.06
C LYS A 250 -16.37 -6.16 -12.17
N ILE A 251 -15.92 -6.76 -11.06
CA ILE A 251 -14.69 -7.58 -11.04
C ILE A 251 -14.96 -9.07 -10.80
N TYR A 252 -16.21 -9.51 -10.74
CA TYR A 252 -16.56 -10.90 -10.53
C TYR A 252 -17.12 -11.55 -11.80
N HIS A 253 -16.27 -12.31 -12.50
CA HIS A 253 -16.62 -13.01 -13.73
C HIS A 253 -16.11 -14.45 -13.68
N PRO A 254 -16.71 -15.32 -12.82
CA PRO A 254 -16.30 -16.71 -12.72
C PRO A 254 -16.59 -17.45 -14.02
N MET A 255 -15.61 -18.19 -14.52
CA MET A 255 -15.74 -18.94 -15.75
C MET A 255 -14.93 -20.23 -15.72
N THR A 256 -15.27 -21.15 -16.63
CA THR A 256 -14.47 -22.37 -16.83
C THR A 256 -13.22 -22.07 -17.67
N LEU A 257 -12.22 -22.96 -17.64
CA LEU A 257 -11.06 -22.86 -18.52
C LEU A 257 -11.46 -22.86 -20.02
N THR A 258 -12.51 -23.61 -20.37
CA THR A 258 -13.05 -23.61 -21.75
C THR A 258 -13.57 -22.23 -22.14
N SER A 259 -14.32 -21.59 -21.25
CA SER A 259 -14.82 -20.22 -21.49
C SER A 259 -13.69 -19.19 -21.58
N LEU A 260 -12.64 -19.32 -20.74
CA LEU A 260 -11.46 -18.46 -20.80
C LEU A 260 -10.70 -18.61 -22.13
N LYS A 261 -10.55 -19.83 -22.64
CA LYS A 261 -9.98 -20.09 -23.97
C LYS A 261 -10.82 -19.45 -25.11
N GLN A 262 -12.14 -19.44 -24.97
CA GLN A 262 -13.03 -18.76 -25.93
C GLN A 262 -12.96 -17.22 -25.82
N LEU A 263 -12.82 -16.71 -24.60
CA LEU A 263 -12.69 -15.27 -24.34
C LEU A 263 -11.43 -14.69 -24.99
N SER A 264 -10.34 -15.42 -24.99
CA SER A 264 -9.00 -14.97 -25.41
C SER A 264 -8.31 -16.03 -26.30
N PRO A 265 -8.86 -16.27 -27.51
CA PRO A 265 -8.25 -17.19 -28.45
C PRO A 265 -6.87 -16.70 -28.87
N GLY A 266 -5.91 -17.59 -29.02
CA GLY A 266 -4.53 -17.27 -29.39
C GLY A 266 -3.54 -17.23 -28.22
N PHE A 267 -4.00 -17.31 -26.97
CA PHE A 267 -3.15 -17.58 -25.82
C PHE A 267 -3.42 -18.96 -25.24
N ASP A 268 -2.39 -19.78 -25.09
CA ASP A 268 -2.53 -21.17 -24.58
C ASP A 268 -2.59 -21.18 -23.05
N TRP A 269 -3.76 -20.96 -22.50
CA TRP A 269 -4.02 -21.02 -21.06
C TRP A 269 -3.69 -22.37 -20.44
N GLN A 270 -3.86 -23.46 -21.15
CA GLN A 270 -3.53 -24.80 -20.64
C GLN A 270 -2.03 -24.91 -20.40
N GLN A 271 -1.23 -24.54 -21.43
CA GLN A 271 0.22 -24.55 -21.33
C GLN A 271 0.75 -23.61 -20.25
N TYR A 272 0.14 -22.43 -20.09
CA TYR A 272 0.48 -21.48 -19.04
C TYR A 272 0.25 -22.08 -17.64
N LEU A 273 -0.96 -22.59 -17.40
CA LEU A 273 -1.36 -23.15 -16.09
C LEU A 273 -0.54 -24.39 -15.72
N GLU A 274 -0.20 -25.24 -16.69
CA GLU A 274 0.71 -26.37 -16.50
C GLU A 274 2.14 -25.89 -16.15
N SER A 275 2.64 -24.87 -16.86
CA SER A 275 3.98 -24.33 -16.66
C SER A 275 4.15 -23.63 -15.32
N VAL A 276 3.13 -22.90 -14.85
CA VAL A 276 3.13 -22.24 -13.54
C VAL A 276 2.88 -23.24 -12.39
N GLY A 277 2.49 -24.48 -12.72
CA GLY A 277 2.23 -25.53 -11.73
C GLY A 277 0.94 -25.29 -10.93
N ALA A 278 -0.08 -24.68 -11.54
CA ALA A 278 -1.36 -24.48 -10.90
C ALA A 278 -2.07 -25.83 -10.66
N PRO A 279 -2.60 -26.09 -9.43
CA PRO A 279 -3.48 -27.21 -9.20
C PRO A 279 -4.72 -27.19 -10.09
N SER A 280 -5.37 -28.33 -10.27
CA SER A 280 -6.63 -28.40 -11.02
C SER A 280 -7.75 -27.63 -10.31
N PHE A 281 -8.57 -26.92 -11.09
CA PHE A 281 -9.71 -26.15 -10.63
C PHE A 281 -10.88 -26.28 -11.61
N THR A 282 -12.07 -25.93 -11.18
CA THR A 282 -13.27 -25.91 -12.03
C THR A 282 -13.62 -24.54 -12.54
N ILE A 283 -13.38 -23.52 -11.71
CA ILE A 283 -13.73 -22.12 -11.95
C ILE A 283 -12.49 -21.25 -11.73
N ILE A 284 -12.33 -20.26 -12.57
CA ILE A 284 -11.38 -19.15 -12.43
C ILE A 284 -12.15 -17.83 -12.49
N ASN A 285 -11.89 -16.91 -11.58
CA ASN A 285 -12.41 -15.55 -11.71
C ASN A 285 -11.53 -14.74 -12.64
N VAL A 286 -12.11 -14.12 -13.65
CA VAL A 286 -11.44 -13.19 -14.56
C VAL A 286 -11.92 -11.78 -14.26
N GLN A 287 -11.20 -11.05 -13.41
CA GLN A 287 -11.70 -9.76 -12.92
C GLN A 287 -11.94 -8.75 -14.04
N GLN A 288 -11.10 -8.73 -15.07
CA GLN A 288 -11.21 -7.79 -16.18
C GLN A 288 -11.27 -8.54 -17.53
N PRO A 289 -12.42 -9.08 -17.94
CA PRO A 289 -12.55 -9.84 -19.19
C PRO A 289 -12.13 -9.08 -20.45
N ASP A 290 -12.44 -7.78 -20.52
CA ASP A 290 -12.10 -6.95 -21.68
C ASP A 290 -10.58 -6.66 -21.74
N TYR A 291 -9.92 -6.57 -20.59
CA TYR A 291 -8.46 -6.55 -20.57
C TYR A 291 -7.85 -7.84 -21.11
N ILE A 292 -8.35 -9.01 -20.68
CA ILE A 292 -7.85 -10.32 -21.14
C ILE A 292 -8.06 -10.49 -22.66
N LYS A 293 -9.17 -10.03 -23.21
CA LYS A 293 -9.38 -9.97 -24.69
C LYS A 293 -8.37 -9.06 -25.36
N THR A 294 -8.14 -7.86 -24.78
CA THR A 294 -7.18 -6.88 -25.31
C THR A 294 -5.76 -7.45 -25.27
N MET A 295 -5.37 -8.07 -24.17
CA MET A 295 -4.08 -8.73 -24.03
C MET A 295 -3.88 -9.82 -25.11
N ALA A 296 -4.86 -10.71 -25.29
CA ALA A 296 -4.75 -11.77 -26.31
C ALA A 296 -4.60 -11.18 -27.70
N ARG A 297 -5.32 -10.09 -28.02
CA ARG A 297 -5.17 -9.36 -29.30
C ARG A 297 -3.78 -8.75 -29.42
N VAL A 298 -3.26 -8.07 -28.40
CA VAL A 298 -1.90 -7.49 -28.38
C VAL A 298 -0.85 -8.58 -28.62
N LEU A 299 -0.93 -9.71 -27.92
CA LEU A 299 -0.02 -10.85 -28.14
C LEU A 299 -0.10 -11.37 -29.57
N SER A 300 -1.29 -11.36 -30.19
CA SER A 300 -1.49 -11.82 -31.57
C SER A 300 -0.98 -10.81 -32.61
N GLU A 301 -1.26 -9.52 -32.45
CA GLU A 301 -1.02 -8.48 -33.46
C GLU A 301 0.39 -7.90 -33.37
N GLU A 302 0.94 -7.64 -32.18
CA GLU A 302 2.25 -7.01 -32.03
C GLU A 302 3.39 -7.91 -32.56
N PRO A 303 4.43 -7.33 -33.18
CA PRO A 303 5.62 -8.09 -33.58
C PRO A 303 6.26 -8.83 -32.41
N LEU A 304 6.74 -10.05 -32.64
CA LEU A 304 7.44 -10.81 -31.59
C LEU A 304 8.64 -10.05 -31.01
N SER A 305 9.34 -9.27 -31.83
CA SER A 305 10.41 -8.39 -31.35
C SER A 305 9.94 -7.37 -30.32
N SER A 306 8.76 -6.75 -30.53
CA SER A 306 8.18 -5.80 -29.58
C SER A 306 7.77 -6.48 -28.28
N LEU A 307 7.21 -7.68 -28.36
CA LEU A 307 6.86 -8.47 -27.19
C LEU A 307 8.13 -8.89 -26.40
N ARG A 308 9.24 -9.23 -27.06
CA ARG A 308 10.52 -9.50 -26.38
C ARG A 308 11.06 -8.25 -25.70
N SER A 309 11.02 -7.06 -26.34
CA SER A 309 11.45 -5.81 -25.71
C SER A 309 10.62 -5.53 -24.45
N TYR A 310 9.29 -5.72 -24.50
CA TYR A 310 8.41 -5.62 -23.37
C TYR A 310 8.81 -6.59 -22.23
N LEU A 311 9.00 -7.86 -22.53
CA LEU A 311 9.39 -8.88 -21.54
C LEU A 311 10.75 -8.59 -20.91
N ARG A 312 11.73 -8.06 -21.69
CA ARG A 312 13.04 -7.67 -21.16
C ARG A 312 12.92 -6.58 -20.09
N ILE A 313 12.12 -5.56 -20.31
CA ILE A 313 11.90 -4.49 -19.32
C ILE A 313 11.20 -5.04 -18.08
N HIS A 314 10.11 -5.79 -18.26
CA HIS A 314 9.36 -6.34 -17.13
C HIS A 314 10.12 -7.41 -16.34
N ALA A 315 11.20 -7.97 -16.89
CA ALA A 315 12.15 -8.82 -16.15
C ALA A 315 13.16 -8.01 -15.35
N VAL A 316 13.51 -6.79 -15.80
CA VAL A 316 14.53 -5.96 -15.16
C VAL A 316 13.94 -5.03 -14.09
N ASP A 317 12.83 -4.36 -14.38
CA ASP A 317 12.27 -3.31 -13.51
C ASP A 317 12.09 -3.73 -12.04
N PRO A 318 11.54 -4.91 -11.71
CA PRO A 318 11.35 -5.31 -10.33
C PRO A 318 12.65 -5.48 -9.53
N VAL A 319 13.75 -5.78 -10.22
CA VAL A 319 15.04 -6.06 -9.60
C VAL A 319 16.10 -4.96 -9.85
N ALA A 320 15.79 -3.98 -10.70
CA ALA A 320 16.69 -2.86 -11.02
C ALA A 320 17.28 -2.15 -9.78
N PRO A 321 16.51 -1.90 -8.70
CA PRO A 321 17.03 -1.28 -7.48
C PRO A 321 18.09 -2.09 -6.74
N TYR A 322 18.28 -3.37 -7.10
CA TYR A 322 19.16 -4.33 -6.43
C TYR A 322 20.26 -4.90 -7.34
N LEU A 323 20.33 -4.41 -8.57
CA LEU A 323 21.43 -4.67 -9.53
C LEU A 323 22.62 -3.72 -9.25
N SER A 324 23.45 -3.47 -10.26
CA SER A 324 24.53 -2.49 -10.12
C SER A 324 24.01 -1.07 -9.88
N SER A 325 24.88 -0.20 -9.32
CA SER A 325 24.52 1.19 -9.03
C SER A 325 23.95 1.95 -10.23
N ALA A 326 24.37 1.65 -11.46
CA ALA A 326 23.83 2.28 -12.65
C ALA A 326 22.33 1.95 -12.89
N PHE A 327 21.90 0.71 -12.61
CA PHE A 327 20.49 0.32 -12.67
C PHE A 327 19.69 0.93 -11.51
N GLU A 328 20.25 0.91 -10.30
CA GLU A 328 19.68 1.53 -9.10
C GLU A 328 19.41 3.02 -9.33
N GLU A 329 20.40 3.78 -9.83
CA GLU A 329 20.29 5.19 -10.16
C GLU A 329 19.24 5.46 -11.25
N ALA A 330 19.21 4.65 -12.32
CA ALA A 330 18.22 4.80 -13.39
C ALA A 330 16.79 4.58 -12.87
N SER A 331 16.56 3.52 -12.11
CA SER A 331 15.27 3.20 -11.50
C SER A 331 14.82 4.30 -10.52
N PHE A 332 15.70 4.71 -9.60
CA PHE A 332 15.43 5.79 -8.66
C PHE A 332 15.08 7.10 -9.36
N GLY A 333 15.87 7.48 -10.38
CA GLY A 333 15.67 8.73 -11.14
C GLY A 333 14.30 8.83 -11.79
N PHE A 334 13.74 7.71 -12.25
CA PHE A 334 12.40 7.71 -12.83
C PHE A 334 11.30 7.50 -11.78
N PHE A 335 11.30 6.38 -11.07
CA PHE A 335 10.17 6.00 -10.21
C PHE A 335 10.06 6.88 -8.95
N ASN A 336 11.18 7.28 -8.38
CA ASN A 336 11.18 8.06 -7.15
C ASN A 336 11.29 9.57 -7.42
N THR A 337 12.26 10.00 -8.23
CA THR A 337 12.45 11.42 -8.46
C THR A 337 11.39 12.00 -9.40
N THR A 338 11.22 11.42 -10.59
CA THR A 338 10.31 11.98 -11.60
C THR A 338 8.83 11.80 -11.23
N LEU A 339 8.43 10.60 -10.80
CA LEU A 339 7.03 10.33 -10.49
C LEU A 339 6.61 10.85 -9.11
N ARG A 340 7.49 10.79 -8.08
CA ARG A 340 7.13 11.04 -6.68
C ARG A 340 7.81 12.23 -6.03
N GLY A 341 8.80 12.84 -6.73
CA GLY A 341 9.48 14.04 -6.25
C GLY A 341 10.50 13.80 -5.14
N GLN A 342 10.94 12.57 -4.94
CA GLN A 342 12.00 12.23 -4.00
C GLN A 342 13.35 12.62 -4.59
N VAL A 343 14.16 13.37 -3.84
CA VAL A 343 15.41 13.98 -4.35
C VAL A 343 16.63 13.08 -4.11
N LYS A 344 16.61 12.29 -3.03
CA LYS A 344 17.70 11.41 -2.61
C LYS A 344 17.14 10.02 -2.32
N GLU A 345 17.89 8.99 -2.66
CA GLU A 345 17.51 7.61 -2.35
C GLU A 345 17.59 7.32 -0.85
N GLN A 346 16.66 6.51 -0.35
CA GLN A 346 16.71 6.03 1.03
C GLN A 346 17.97 5.19 1.27
N PRO A 347 18.54 5.24 2.48
CA PRO A 347 19.70 4.43 2.82
C PRO A 347 19.46 2.93 2.53
N ARG A 348 20.46 2.25 1.98
CA ARG A 348 20.35 0.84 1.59
C ARG A 348 19.89 -0.06 2.74
N TRP A 349 20.35 0.21 3.97
CA TRP A 349 19.91 -0.54 5.14
C TRP A 349 18.38 -0.52 5.32
N LYS A 350 17.74 0.65 5.11
CA LYS A 350 16.28 0.79 5.24
C LYS A 350 15.57 0.04 4.13
N ARG A 351 16.00 0.20 2.90
CA ARG A 351 15.44 -0.52 1.74
C ARG A 351 15.55 -2.03 1.89
N CYS A 352 16.73 -2.53 2.30
CA CYS A 352 16.95 -3.96 2.54
C CYS A 352 16.16 -4.48 3.74
N THR A 353 15.94 -3.68 4.79
CA THR A 353 15.09 -4.05 5.93
C THR A 353 13.64 -4.23 5.49
N VAL A 354 13.08 -3.24 4.79
CA VAL A 354 11.70 -3.31 4.27
C VAL A 354 11.53 -4.51 3.34
N LEU A 355 12.44 -4.69 2.39
CA LEU A 355 12.36 -5.81 1.44
C LEU A 355 12.47 -7.17 2.14
N THR A 356 13.35 -7.30 3.14
CA THR A 356 13.47 -8.56 3.91
C THR A 356 12.19 -8.84 4.68
N ASN A 357 11.56 -7.82 5.28
CA ASN A 357 10.27 -7.94 5.95
C ASN A 357 9.17 -8.42 4.98
N GLN A 358 9.07 -7.83 3.80
CA GLN A 358 8.08 -8.19 2.80
C GLN A 358 8.29 -9.59 2.21
N SER A 359 9.56 -9.97 1.96
CA SER A 359 9.90 -11.25 1.34
C SER A 359 9.82 -12.43 2.31
N LEU A 360 10.16 -12.21 3.59
CA LEU A 360 10.30 -13.22 4.63
C LEU A 360 9.50 -12.87 5.89
N SER A 361 8.28 -12.34 5.71
CA SER A 361 7.43 -11.72 6.71
C SER A 361 7.35 -12.50 8.03
N ASP A 362 6.90 -13.76 7.98
CA ASP A 362 6.72 -14.58 9.17
C ASP A 362 8.05 -15.06 9.76
N ALA A 363 9.08 -15.23 8.91
CA ALA A 363 10.41 -15.62 9.38
C ALA A 363 11.02 -14.54 10.28
N VAL A 364 10.86 -13.26 9.92
CA VAL A 364 11.37 -12.15 10.72
C VAL A 364 10.39 -11.73 11.81
N GLY A 365 9.07 -11.80 11.52
CA GLY A 365 7.99 -11.36 12.39
C GLY A 365 7.94 -12.09 13.72
N GLN A 366 8.14 -13.42 13.72
CA GLN A 366 8.10 -14.21 14.96
C GLN A 366 9.19 -13.82 15.98
N ASP A 367 10.40 -13.46 15.51
CA ASP A 367 11.45 -13.00 16.40
C ASP A 367 11.23 -11.53 16.81
N TRP A 368 10.69 -10.71 15.90
CA TRP A 368 10.37 -9.30 16.18
C TRP A 368 9.30 -9.18 17.27
N VAL A 369 8.22 -9.95 17.18
CA VAL A 369 7.14 -9.99 18.17
C VAL A 369 7.68 -10.37 19.56
N LYS A 370 8.48 -11.42 19.65
CA LYS A 370 9.08 -11.86 20.93
C LYS A 370 9.90 -10.79 21.62
N ARG A 371 10.51 -9.87 20.84
CA ARG A 371 11.40 -8.83 21.37
C ARG A 371 10.68 -7.53 21.69
N ASN A 372 9.66 -7.18 20.89
CA ASN A 372 9.14 -5.82 20.83
C ASN A 372 7.66 -5.68 21.21
N PHE A 373 6.91 -6.77 21.29
CA PHE A 373 5.46 -6.71 21.54
C PHE A 373 5.08 -7.33 22.90
N SER A 374 4.29 -6.57 23.67
CA SER A 374 3.88 -7.02 25.00
C SER A 374 2.51 -7.70 25.01
N PRO A 375 2.30 -8.77 25.79
CA PRO A 375 0.97 -9.35 25.99
C PRO A 375 -0.05 -8.35 26.56
N GLN A 376 0.41 -7.36 27.33
CA GLN A 376 -0.47 -6.32 27.89
C GLN A 376 -1.05 -5.43 26.79
N SER A 377 -0.22 -5.01 25.82
CA SER A 377 -0.70 -4.19 24.68
C SER A 377 -1.78 -4.92 23.89
N LYS A 378 -1.62 -6.23 23.66
CA LYS A 378 -2.65 -7.06 23.03
C LYS A 378 -3.95 -7.06 23.84
N ALA A 379 -3.88 -7.35 25.12
CA ALA A 379 -5.06 -7.43 25.99
C ALA A 379 -5.80 -6.10 26.13
N ASP A 380 -5.10 -4.98 26.08
CA ASP A 380 -5.72 -3.65 26.13
C ASP A 380 -6.35 -3.27 24.79
N ALA A 381 -5.71 -3.63 23.65
CA ALA A 381 -6.30 -3.49 22.34
C ALA A 381 -7.62 -4.28 22.21
N GLU A 382 -7.64 -5.53 22.69
CA GLU A 382 -8.84 -6.39 22.73
C GLU A 382 -10.00 -5.72 23.50
N LYS A 383 -9.70 -5.02 24.62
CA LYS A 383 -10.73 -4.27 25.38
C LYS A 383 -11.28 -3.07 24.58
N ILE A 384 -10.40 -2.31 23.93
CA ILE A 384 -10.81 -1.16 23.10
C ILE A 384 -11.70 -1.66 21.96
N ILE A 385 -11.28 -2.71 21.26
CA ILE A 385 -12.02 -3.34 20.17
C ILE A 385 -13.41 -3.79 20.65
N ALA A 386 -13.50 -4.50 21.78
CA ALA A 386 -14.77 -4.95 22.33
C ALA A 386 -15.72 -3.77 22.68
N ASN A 387 -15.19 -2.66 23.19
CA ASN A 387 -15.99 -1.48 23.49
C ASN A 387 -16.47 -0.75 22.23
N VAL A 388 -15.60 -0.63 21.21
CA VAL A 388 -15.94 -0.05 19.92
C VAL A 388 -16.99 -0.89 19.19
N ARG A 389 -16.83 -2.22 19.20
CA ARG A 389 -17.83 -3.18 18.66
C ARG A 389 -19.21 -2.99 19.28
N ARG A 390 -19.27 -2.87 20.61
CA ARG A 390 -20.55 -2.61 21.32
C ARG A 390 -21.15 -1.30 20.89
N ALA A 391 -20.36 -0.22 20.80
CA ALA A 391 -20.82 1.09 20.37
C ALA A 391 -21.33 1.06 18.93
N LEU A 392 -20.70 0.28 18.02
CA LEU A 392 -21.16 0.05 16.65
C LEU A 392 -22.53 -0.63 16.62
N SER A 393 -22.73 -1.71 17.40
CA SER A 393 -24.02 -2.38 17.51
C SER A 393 -25.14 -1.42 17.97
N GLU A 394 -24.87 -0.65 19.03
CA GLU A 394 -25.81 0.36 19.54
C GLU A 394 -26.10 1.48 18.53
N GLU A 395 -25.13 1.85 17.68
CA GLU A 395 -25.32 2.85 16.63
C GLU A 395 -26.21 2.30 15.53
N ILE A 396 -25.95 1.09 15.03
CA ILE A 396 -26.77 0.40 14.02
C ILE A 396 -28.23 0.29 14.45
N GLU A 397 -28.50 -0.05 15.72
CA GLU A 397 -29.85 -0.11 16.26
C GLU A 397 -30.61 1.22 16.14
N GLN A 398 -29.91 2.34 16.23
CA GLN A 398 -30.47 3.67 16.23
C GLN A 398 -30.57 4.32 14.85
N LEU A 399 -29.90 3.78 13.81
CA LEU A 399 -29.92 4.36 12.48
C LEU A 399 -31.34 4.46 11.90
N PRO A 400 -31.85 5.67 11.63
CA PRO A 400 -33.25 5.86 11.22
C PRO A 400 -33.53 5.42 9.78
N TRP A 401 -32.51 5.32 8.96
CA TRP A 401 -32.63 5.03 7.53
C TRP A 401 -32.56 3.54 7.20
N LEU A 402 -32.04 2.70 8.12
CA LEU A 402 -32.01 1.26 7.97
C LEU A 402 -33.34 0.63 8.38
N SER A 403 -33.85 -0.26 7.55
CA SER A 403 -35.00 -1.11 7.87
C SER A 403 -34.67 -2.07 9.02
N THR A 404 -35.70 -2.55 9.71
CA THR A 404 -35.52 -3.56 10.78
C THR A 404 -34.80 -4.81 10.26
N GLN A 405 -35.07 -5.25 9.03
CA GLN A 405 -34.41 -6.38 8.42
C GLN A 405 -32.92 -6.11 8.22
N ALA A 406 -32.56 -4.96 7.64
CA ALA A 406 -31.17 -4.59 7.40
C ALA A 406 -30.39 -4.42 8.72
N LYS A 407 -31.02 -3.87 9.78
CA LYS A 407 -30.42 -3.80 11.11
C LYS A 407 -30.08 -5.19 11.67
N GLN A 408 -30.95 -6.19 11.49
CA GLN A 408 -30.68 -7.55 11.94
C GLN A 408 -29.50 -8.20 11.22
N GLU A 409 -29.41 -8.03 9.90
CA GLU A 409 -28.26 -8.51 9.11
C GLU A 409 -26.97 -7.77 9.52
N ALA A 410 -27.02 -6.45 9.71
CA ALA A 410 -25.89 -5.66 10.15
C ALA A 410 -25.37 -6.10 11.54
N LEU A 411 -26.26 -6.26 12.50
CA LEU A 411 -25.91 -6.73 13.86
C LEU A 411 -25.28 -8.11 13.82
N LYS A 412 -25.85 -9.03 13.01
CA LYS A 412 -25.26 -10.36 12.81
C LYS A 412 -23.84 -10.28 12.25
N LYS A 413 -23.60 -9.36 11.29
CA LYS A 413 -22.28 -9.13 10.73
C LYS A 413 -21.30 -8.59 11.77
N VAL A 414 -21.71 -7.67 12.65
CA VAL A 414 -20.90 -7.20 13.78
C VAL A 414 -20.56 -8.33 14.75
N ASP A 415 -21.55 -9.16 15.09
CA ASP A 415 -21.39 -10.26 16.06
C ASP A 415 -20.41 -11.34 15.57
N THR A 416 -20.39 -11.60 14.25
CA THR A 416 -19.52 -12.61 13.63
C THR A 416 -18.19 -12.06 13.14
N MET A 417 -17.99 -10.75 13.18
CA MET A 417 -16.73 -10.11 12.76
C MET A 417 -15.56 -10.63 13.59
N ARG A 418 -14.56 -11.20 12.94
CA ARG A 418 -13.37 -11.75 13.58
C ARG A 418 -12.34 -10.68 13.86
N GLU A 419 -11.45 -10.96 14.80
CA GLU A 419 -10.39 -10.05 15.24
C GLU A 419 -9.04 -10.74 15.15
N LYS A 420 -8.12 -10.17 14.39
CA LYS A 420 -6.73 -10.59 14.28
C LYS A 420 -5.85 -9.52 14.92
N ILE A 421 -5.23 -9.82 16.06
CA ILE A 421 -4.51 -8.81 16.85
C ILE A 421 -3.09 -9.27 17.12
N GLY A 422 -2.13 -8.47 16.67
CA GLY A 422 -0.71 -8.57 16.94
C GLY A 422 0.05 -9.48 15.99
N TYR A 423 -0.29 -10.77 15.91
CA TYR A 423 0.43 -11.75 15.11
C TYR A 423 -0.38 -13.03 14.90
N PRO A 424 -0.05 -13.83 13.85
CA PRO A 424 -0.79 -15.06 13.52
C PRO A 424 -0.58 -16.15 14.59
N SER A 425 -1.57 -17.04 14.73
CA SER A 425 -1.51 -18.18 15.64
C SER A 425 -0.50 -19.25 15.22
N HIS A 426 -0.17 -19.31 13.93
CA HIS A 426 0.86 -20.16 13.36
C HIS A 426 1.67 -19.38 12.31
N TRP A 427 2.97 -19.66 12.27
CA TRP A 427 3.90 -19.01 11.36
C TRP A 427 4.15 -19.87 10.14
N ARG A 428 4.30 -19.22 8.99
CA ARG A 428 4.65 -19.89 7.74
C ARG A 428 6.04 -20.53 7.83
N ASP A 429 6.20 -21.69 7.20
CA ASP A 429 7.47 -22.39 7.09
C ASP A 429 8.31 -21.89 5.90
N TYR A 430 9.55 -21.50 6.18
CA TYR A 430 10.54 -21.08 5.20
C TYR A 430 11.69 -22.09 5.04
N SER A 431 11.59 -23.29 5.62
CA SER A 431 12.69 -24.27 5.67
C SER A 431 13.18 -24.70 4.27
N THR A 432 12.32 -24.63 3.26
CA THR A 432 12.66 -24.98 1.86
C THR A 432 13.31 -23.85 1.09
N LEU A 433 13.26 -22.61 1.58
CA LEU A 433 13.84 -21.45 0.92
C LEU A 433 15.39 -21.55 0.91
N LYS A 434 15.98 -21.49 -0.27
CA LYS A 434 17.42 -21.45 -0.45
C LYS A 434 17.88 -20.01 -0.58
N VAL A 435 18.77 -19.61 0.31
CA VAL A 435 19.36 -18.28 0.36
C VAL A 435 20.88 -18.41 0.35
N THR A 436 21.55 -17.58 -0.42
CA THR A 436 23.02 -17.52 -0.52
C THR A 436 23.51 -16.08 -0.33
N SER A 437 24.77 -15.88 0.00
CA SER A 437 25.35 -14.53 0.04
C SER A 437 25.92 -14.08 -1.31
N ALA A 438 25.79 -14.92 -2.36
CA ALA A 438 26.51 -14.73 -3.62
C ALA A 438 25.72 -13.91 -4.66
N ASP A 439 24.39 -14.03 -4.67
CA ASP A 439 23.50 -13.40 -5.66
C ASP A 439 22.16 -13.05 -5.01
N PHE A 440 22.01 -11.78 -4.63
CA PHE A 440 20.78 -11.31 -3.97
C PHE A 440 19.57 -11.38 -4.88
N VAL A 441 19.71 -11.13 -6.19
CA VAL A 441 18.57 -11.20 -7.13
C VAL A 441 18.05 -12.63 -7.21
N ALA A 442 18.93 -13.61 -7.20
CA ALA A 442 18.53 -15.03 -7.15
C ALA A 442 17.84 -15.37 -5.81
N ASP A 443 18.32 -14.85 -4.69
CA ASP A 443 17.69 -15.05 -3.38
C ASP A 443 16.30 -14.43 -3.30
N LEU A 444 16.14 -13.21 -3.80
CA LEU A 444 14.85 -12.50 -3.90
C LEU A 444 13.87 -13.32 -4.77
N HIS A 445 14.33 -13.79 -5.92
CA HIS A 445 13.52 -14.60 -6.81
C HIS A 445 13.11 -15.95 -6.19
N ASN A 446 14.00 -16.61 -5.45
CA ASN A 446 13.66 -17.83 -4.71
C ASN A 446 12.58 -17.58 -3.64
N ALA A 447 12.61 -16.42 -2.94
CA ALA A 447 11.57 -16.03 -2.00
C ALA A 447 10.23 -15.78 -2.72
N GLU A 448 10.26 -15.15 -3.87
CA GLU A 448 9.06 -14.93 -4.70
C GLU A 448 8.45 -16.25 -5.21
N ILE A 449 9.28 -17.20 -5.69
CA ILE A 449 8.82 -18.54 -6.06
C ILE A 449 8.11 -19.21 -4.88
N LEU A 450 8.71 -19.19 -3.69
CA LEU A 450 8.10 -19.76 -2.49
C LEU A 450 6.75 -19.09 -2.16
N ASN A 451 6.65 -17.75 -2.31
CA ASN A 451 5.41 -17.02 -2.09
C ASN A 451 4.33 -17.42 -3.11
N GLN A 452 4.68 -17.54 -4.38
CA GLN A 452 3.75 -17.99 -5.41
C GLN A 452 3.30 -19.45 -5.22
N GLU A 453 4.21 -20.33 -4.78
CA GLU A 453 3.86 -21.72 -4.45
C GLU A 453 2.85 -21.80 -3.31
N ASP A 454 3.02 -20.99 -2.27
CA ASP A 454 2.06 -20.90 -1.19
C ASP A 454 0.71 -20.39 -1.69
N ILE A 455 0.67 -19.31 -2.49
CA ILE A 455 -0.57 -18.78 -3.08
C ILE A 455 -1.28 -19.86 -3.90
N LEU A 456 -0.61 -20.46 -4.87
CA LEU A 456 -1.23 -21.47 -5.74
C LEU A 456 -1.66 -22.71 -4.98
N SER A 457 -0.94 -23.07 -3.92
CA SER A 457 -1.28 -24.23 -3.08
C SER A 457 -2.64 -24.13 -2.40
N ARG A 458 -3.23 -22.95 -2.33
CA ARG A 458 -4.54 -22.69 -1.71
C ARG A 458 -5.71 -23.03 -2.62
N ILE A 459 -5.50 -23.15 -3.93
CA ILE A 459 -6.57 -23.50 -4.88
C ILE A 459 -7.30 -24.75 -4.41
N GLY A 460 -8.62 -24.62 -4.21
CA GLY A 460 -9.50 -25.69 -3.77
C GLY A 460 -9.34 -26.13 -2.32
N LYS A 461 -8.54 -25.42 -1.51
CA LYS A 461 -8.43 -25.67 -0.07
C LYS A 461 -9.35 -24.76 0.74
N PRO A 462 -9.71 -25.16 1.97
CA PRO A 462 -10.37 -24.27 2.91
C PRO A 462 -9.55 -22.99 3.15
N VAL A 463 -10.24 -21.93 3.48
CA VAL A 463 -9.63 -20.65 3.81
C VAL A 463 -8.93 -20.75 5.17
N ASP A 464 -7.71 -20.23 5.24
CA ASP A 464 -6.98 -20.07 6.51
C ASP A 464 -7.36 -18.73 7.16
N GLU A 465 -8.34 -18.77 8.03
CA GLU A 465 -8.89 -17.60 8.72
C GLU A 465 -7.90 -16.96 9.72
N ALA A 466 -6.85 -17.68 10.12
CA ALA A 466 -5.84 -17.17 11.06
C ALA A 466 -4.68 -16.45 10.37
N ARG A 467 -4.64 -16.47 9.04
CA ARG A 467 -3.58 -15.83 8.27
C ARG A 467 -3.69 -14.31 8.31
N PHE A 468 -2.57 -13.65 8.59
CA PHE A 468 -2.45 -12.19 8.53
C PHE A 468 -2.12 -11.73 7.11
N TYR A 469 -2.67 -10.57 6.75
CA TYR A 469 -2.31 -9.84 5.55
C TYR A 469 -1.04 -9.01 5.77
N TRP A 470 -1.00 -8.27 6.89
CA TRP A 470 0.13 -7.44 7.27
C TRP A 470 1.24 -8.25 7.93
N THR A 471 2.48 -7.78 7.77
CA THR A 471 3.60 -8.32 8.56
C THR A 471 3.55 -7.78 9.99
N SER A 472 4.03 -8.54 10.96
CA SER A 472 3.91 -8.14 12.37
C SER A 472 4.54 -6.77 12.72
N PRO A 473 5.67 -6.32 12.10
CA PRO A 473 6.24 -5.00 12.37
C PRO A 473 5.53 -3.81 11.70
N GLU A 474 4.60 -4.02 10.78
CA GLU A 474 3.94 -2.92 10.07
C GLU A 474 2.93 -2.19 10.96
N ALA A 475 2.87 -0.86 10.80
CA ALA A 475 2.02 0.01 11.59
C ALA A 475 0.74 0.39 10.82
N ASP A 476 -0.04 -0.62 10.43
CA ASP A 476 -1.29 -0.47 9.69
C ASP A 476 -2.38 -1.43 10.17
N GLY A 477 -3.51 -1.51 9.48
CA GLY A 477 -4.60 -2.44 9.74
C GLY A 477 -5.55 -2.48 8.56
N ASN A 478 -6.47 -3.44 8.55
CA ASN A 478 -7.50 -3.53 7.50
C ASN A 478 -8.73 -4.31 7.97
N TYR A 479 -9.83 -4.09 7.26
CA TYR A 479 -10.99 -4.96 7.21
C TYR A 479 -10.97 -5.80 5.92
N GLU A 480 -11.20 -7.11 6.01
CA GLU A 480 -11.31 -8.01 4.85
C GLU A 480 -12.76 -8.47 4.67
N PRO A 481 -13.48 -7.96 3.65
CA PRO A 481 -14.90 -8.26 3.45
C PRO A 481 -15.20 -9.76 3.27
N SER A 482 -14.34 -10.47 2.55
CA SER A 482 -14.51 -11.89 2.25
C SER A 482 -14.27 -12.80 3.45
N LEU A 483 -13.65 -12.28 4.50
CA LEU A 483 -13.46 -12.95 5.80
C LEU A 483 -14.35 -12.39 6.89
N ASN A 484 -14.95 -11.23 6.71
CA ASN A 484 -15.59 -10.46 7.76
C ASN A 484 -14.68 -10.34 9.00
N ASP A 485 -13.45 -9.89 8.80
CA ASP A 485 -12.49 -9.72 9.89
C ASP A 485 -11.75 -8.37 9.83
N ILE A 486 -11.27 -7.96 11.01
CA ILE A 486 -10.37 -6.82 11.18
C ILE A 486 -9.02 -7.32 11.63
N GLU A 487 -7.95 -6.69 11.11
CA GLU A 487 -6.58 -7.06 11.41
C GLU A 487 -5.75 -5.87 11.87
N PHE A 488 -5.05 -6.05 13.00
CA PHE A 488 -4.13 -5.07 13.57
C PHE A 488 -2.83 -5.76 13.95
N PRO A 489 -1.77 -5.66 13.12
CA PRO A 489 -0.46 -6.23 13.47
C PRO A 489 0.16 -5.55 14.69
N ALA A 490 1.19 -6.15 15.25
CA ALA A 490 1.80 -5.68 16.49
C ALA A 490 2.40 -4.26 16.37
N GLY A 491 2.89 -3.88 15.18
CA GLY A 491 3.51 -2.60 14.89
C GLY A 491 2.59 -1.40 15.11
N ILE A 492 1.26 -1.53 14.89
CA ILE A 492 0.32 -0.42 15.08
C ILE A 492 0.03 -0.12 16.57
N LEU A 493 0.27 -1.08 17.48
CA LEU A 493 -0.10 -0.99 18.89
C LEU A 493 0.98 -0.26 19.72
N GLN A 494 1.32 0.94 19.29
CA GLN A 494 2.31 1.84 19.89
C GLN A 494 1.91 3.32 19.74
N PRO A 495 2.56 4.27 20.46
CA PRO A 495 2.32 5.70 20.24
C PRO A 495 2.58 6.12 18.77
N PRO A 496 1.76 7.05 18.23
CA PRO A 496 0.69 7.78 18.92
C PRO A 496 -0.66 7.07 18.94
N ARG A 497 -0.82 5.94 18.24
CA ARG A 497 -2.10 5.23 18.16
C ARG A 497 -2.54 4.68 19.51
N TYR A 498 -1.61 4.09 20.27
CA TYR A 498 -1.88 3.46 21.55
C TYR A 498 -0.71 3.58 22.52
N SER A 499 -1.01 3.76 23.80
CA SER A 499 -0.04 3.62 24.87
C SER A 499 -0.73 3.10 26.15
N PRO A 500 -0.13 2.13 26.89
CA PRO A 500 -0.68 1.63 28.14
C PRO A 500 -0.62 2.67 29.29
N THR A 501 0.09 3.79 29.09
CA THR A 501 0.34 4.80 30.12
C THR A 501 -0.36 6.13 29.88
N ILE A 502 -1.07 6.29 28.75
CA ILE A 502 -1.83 7.50 28.43
C ILE A 502 -3.29 7.34 28.84
N ASP A 503 -4.00 8.47 29.02
CA ASP A 503 -5.43 8.42 29.35
C ASP A 503 -6.30 7.84 28.23
N ALA A 504 -7.48 7.33 28.60
CA ALA A 504 -8.37 6.66 27.70
C ALA A 504 -8.84 7.55 26.52
N ALA A 505 -8.99 8.87 26.75
CA ALA A 505 -9.44 9.79 25.71
C ALA A 505 -8.50 9.74 24.50
N VAL A 506 -7.20 9.78 24.74
CA VAL A 506 -6.18 9.73 23.68
C VAL A 506 -6.12 8.36 23.00
N ASN A 507 -6.19 7.26 23.78
CA ASN A 507 -6.22 5.91 23.21
C ASN A 507 -7.47 5.65 22.34
N TYR A 508 -8.63 6.15 22.76
CA TYR A 508 -9.85 6.04 21.93
C TYR A 508 -9.83 6.99 20.75
N GLY A 509 -9.22 8.18 20.88
CA GLY A 509 -9.01 9.09 19.75
C GLY A 509 -8.01 8.53 18.72
N GLY A 510 -6.97 7.83 19.15
CA GLY A 510 -5.96 7.20 18.30
C GLY A 510 -6.39 5.81 17.81
N LEU A 511 -6.22 4.78 18.67
CA LEU A 511 -6.53 3.39 18.30
C LEU A 511 -8.03 3.15 18.15
N GLY A 512 -8.85 3.73 19.05
CA GLY A 512 -10.32 3.52 18.99
C GLY A 512 -10.94 3.99 17.68
N THR A 513 -10.54 5.16 17.16
CA THR A 513 -11.01 5.65 15.86
C THR A 513 -10.53 4.79 14.71
N PHE A 514 -9.30 4.27 14.78
CA PHE A 514 -8.76 3.38 13.76
C PHE A 514 -9.51 2.02 13.77
N VAL A 515 -9.77 1.45 14.94
CA VAL A 515 -10.61 0.24 15.08
C VAL A 515 -12.02 0.47 14.56
N GLY A 516 -12.62 1.62 14.90
CA GLY A 516 -13.95 1.99 14.38
C GLY A 516 -13.98 2.17 12.87
N HIS A 517 -12.91 2.72 12.28
CA HIS A 517 -12.71 2.84 10.84
C HIS A 517 -12.74 1.46 10.18
N GLU A 518 -11.90 0.52 10.63
CA GLU A 518 -11.87 -0.83 10.06
C GLU A 518 -13.21 -1.57 10.23
N MET A 519 -13.86 -1.44 11.37
CA MET A 519 -15.19 -2.02 11.55
C MET A 519 -16.25 -1.41 10.62
N THR A 520 -16.14 -0.10 10.34
CA THR A 520 -17.09 0.61 9.47
C THR A 520 -16.94 0.19 8.01
N HIS A 521 -15.75 -0.24 7.57
CA HIS A 521 -15.56 -0.84 6.25
C HIS A 521 -16.47 -2.06 6.01
N GLY A 522 -16.93 -2.73 7.05
CA GLY A 522 -17.98 -3.76 6.91
C GLY A 522 -19.31 -3.23 6.35
N PHE A 523 -19.51 -1.91 6.30
CA PHE A 523 -20.77 -1.24 6.03
C PHE A 523 -20.66 -0.07 5.04
N ASP A 524 -19.48 0.14 4.42
CA ASP A 524 -19.22 1.13 3.39
C ASP A 524 -19.79 0.71 2.02
N ASP A 525 -19.42 1.41 0.95
CA ASP A 525 -19.88 1.13 -0.42
C ASP A 525 -19.46 -0.22 -0.96
N GLU A 526 -18.36 -0.80 -0.47
CA GLU A 526 -17.89 -2.15 -0.82
C GLU A 526 -18.35 -3.19 0.21
N GLY A 527 -18.07 -2.97 1.50
CA GLY A 527 -18.35 -3.94 2.55
C GLY A 527 -19.84 -4.21 2.78
N SER A 528 -20.72 -3.23 2.51
CA SER A 528 -22.19 -3.45 2.57
C SER A 528 -22.70 -4.45 1.53
N LEU A 529 -21.88 -4.83 0.56
CA LEU A 529 -22.20 -5.85 -0.45
C LEU A 529 -21.81 -7.27 -0.01
N TYR A 530 -21.26 -7.45 1.19
CA TYR A 530 -20.86 -8.75 1.74
C TYR A 530 -21.63 -9.05 3.02
N ASP A 531 -22.09 -10.29 3.15
CA ASP A 531 -22.82 -10.76 4.34
C ASP A 531 -21.87 -11.14 5.50
N GLU A 532 -22.43 -11.62 6.58
CA GLU A 532 -21.72 -12.02 7.80
C GLU A 532 -20.78 -13.21 7.63
N GLN A 533 -20.86 -13.93 6.51
CA GLN A 533 -20.01 -15.07 6.16
C GLN A 533 -18.93 -14.68 5.15
N GLY A 534 -18.93 -13.41 4.68
CA GLY A 534 -18.05 -12.94 3.65
C GLY A 534 -18.51 -13.24 2.21
N ASN A 535 -19.74 -13.75 2.03
CA ASN A 535 -20.28 -13.95 0.70
C ASN A 535 -20.80 -12.64 0.13
N ARG A 536 -20.52 -12.37 -1.14
CA ARG A 536 -21.04 -11.18 -1.80
C ARG A 536 -22.54 -11.31 -2.04
N ARG A 537 -23.29 -10.61 -1.22
CA ARG A 537 -24.75 -10.55 -1.22
C ARG A 537 -25.19 -9.16 -0.76
N ASP A 538 -25.83 -8.39 -1.63
CA ASP A 538 -26.50 -7.15 -1.18
C ASP A 538 -27.66 -7.54 -0.26
N TRP A 539 -27.49 -7.29 1.03
CA TRP A 539 -28.47 -7.58 2.08
C TRP A 539 -29.33 -6.36 2.44
N PHE A 540 -29.02 -5.19 1.87
CA PHE A 540 -29.88 -4.02 1.95
C PHE A 540 -31.18 -4.26 1.18
N THR A 541 -32.31 -3.77 1.70
CA THR A 541 -33.49 -3.66 0.87
C THR A 541 -33.28 -2.56 -0.20
N PRO A 542 -34.05 -2.55 -1.30
CA PRO A 542 -33.95 -1.48 -2.29
C PRO A 542 -34.11 -0.05 -1.71
N ALA A 543 -34.92 0.08 -0.64
CA ALA A 543 -35.10 1.36 0.06
C ALA A 543 -33.86 1.72 0.90
N ASP A 544 -33.26 0.75 1.61
CA ASP A 544 -32.03 0.96 2.38
C ASP A 544 -30.89 1.36 1.45
N ARG A 545 -30.72 0.67 0.31
CA ARG A 545 -29.71 0.98 -0.70
C ARG A 545 -29.88 2.41 -1.24
N ALA A 546 -31.10 2.79 -1.61
CA ALA A 546 -31.38 4.13 -2.11
C ALA A 546 -31.12 5.23 -1.05
N ASN A 547 -31.39 4.95 0.23
CA ASN A 547 -31.05 5.87 1.32
C ASN A 547 -29.53 5.97 1.50
N PHE A 548 -28.84 4.85 1.52
CA PHE A 548 -27.37 4.81 1.62
C PHE A 548 -26.72 5.60 0.48
N ASP A 549 -27.07 5.31 -0.78
CA ASP A 549 -26.55 6.00 -1.97
C ASP A 549 -26.80 7.51 -1.93
N LYS A 550 -27.97 7.92 -1.42
CA LYS A 550 -28.29 9.34 -1.24
C LYS A 550 -27.36 10.01 -0.22
N MET A 551 -27.08 9.35 0.91
CA MET A 551 -26.22 9.91 1.96
C MET A 551 -24.76 9.92 1.54
N THR A 552 -24.27 8.83 0.96
CA THR A 552 -22.89 8.74 0.46
C THR A 552 -22.62 9.70 -0.69
N SER A 553 -23.63 10.02 -1.52
CA SER A 553 -23.52 11.06 -2.54
C SER A 553 -23.24 12.47 -1.97
N CYS A 554 -23.57 12.72 -0.70
CA CYS A 554 -23.17 13.93 0.01
C CYS A 554 -21.66 13.97 0.21
N GLU A 555 -21.06 12.89 0.72
CA GLU A 555 -19.61 12.77 0.92
C GLU A 555 -18.85 12.87 -0.40
N VAL A 556 -19.29 12.17 -1.45
CA VAL A 556 -18.66 12.29 -2.78
C VAL A 556 -18.60 13.75 -3.23
N LYS A 557 -19.69 14.50 -3.09
CA LYS A 557 -19.73 15.92 -3.47
C LYS A 557 -18.87 16.80 -2.57
N GLU A 558 -18.76 16.46 -1.31
CA GLU A 558 -17.93 17.17 -0.34
C GLU A 558 -16.47 17.00 -0.68
N TYR A 559 -15.99 15.76 -0.82
CA TYR A 559 -14.59 15.47 -1.09
C TYR A 559 -14.13 15.88 -2.50
N ASN A 560 -15.02 15.90 -3.50
CA ASN A 560 -14.73 16.46 -4.82
C ASN A 560 -14.36 17.96 -4.81
N ARG A 561 -14.61 18.67 -3.70
CA ARG A 561 -14.23 20.09 -3.58
C ARG A 561 -12.82 20.28 -3.02
N PHE A 562 -12.26 19.27 -2.40
CA PHE A 562 -10.91 19.35 -1.83
C PHE A 562 -9.87 19.20 -2.92
N GLU A 563 -8.85 20.02 -2.87
CA GLU A 563 -7.75 20.03 -3.84
C GLU A 563 -6.61 19.16 -3.32
N ALA A 564 -6.40 18.01 -3.97
CA ALA A 564 -5.31 17.08 -3.63
C ALA A 564 -3.94 17.69 -3.90
N ALA A 565 -3.81 18.43 -5.00
CA ALA A 565 -2.60 19.15 -5.41
C ALA A 565 -3.04 20.31 -6.33
N PRO A 566 -2.21 21.36 -6.53
CA PRO A 566 -2.60 22.51 -7.34
C PRO A 566 -3.22 22.15 -8.69
N GLY A 567 -4.51 22.48 -8.88
CA GLY A 567 -5.28 22.17 -10.08
C GLY A 567 -5.71 20.70 -10.22
N LEU A 568 -5.66 19.91 -9.15
CA LEU A 568 -6.15 18.53 -9.12
C LEU A 568 -7.04 18.33 -7.88
N ASN A 569 -8.33 18.22 -8.09
CA ASN A 569 -9.26 17.86 -7.02
C ASN A 569 -9.19 16.37 -6.69
N LEU A 570 -9.60 16.01 -5.48
CA LEU A 570 -9.84 14.63 -5.08
C LEU A 570 -10.98 14.03 -5.93
N ASP A 571 -10.91 12.73 -6.12
CA ASP A 571 -12.02 11.93 -6.63
C ASP A 571 -12.79 11.35 -5.43
N GLY A 572 -13.91 11.99 -5.08
CA GLY A 572 -14.73 11.56 -3.95
C GLY A 572 -15.39 10.19 -4.16
N GLN A 573 -15.50 9.72 -5.40
CA GLN A 573 -15.99 8.36 -5.67
C GLN A 573 -14.88 7.32 -5.42
N LEU A 574 -13.64 7.63 -5.78
CA LEU A 574 -12.49 6.77 -5.47
C LEU A 574 -12.28 6.63 -3.97
N SER A 575 -12.51 7.71 -3.22
CA SER A 575 -12.26 7.75 -1.77
C SER A 575 -13.50 7.50 -0.90
N LEU A 576 -14.63 7.10 -1.48
CA LEU A 576 -15.90 7.02 -0.76
C LEU A 576 -15.85 6.06 0.43
N GLY A 577 -15.35 4.84 0.25
CA GLY A 577 -15.27 3.86 1.34
C GLY A 577 -14.44 4.37 2.51
N GLU A 578 -13.26 4.94 2.22
CA GLU A 578 -12.37 5.50 3.23
C GLU A 578 -13.00 6.68 4.00
N ASN A 579 -13.68 7.56 3.28
CA ASN A 579 -14.35 8.71 3.91
C ASN A 579 -15.53 8.27 4.79
N THR A 580 -16.32 7.30 4.31
CA THR A 580 -17.41 6.70 5.07
C THR A 580 -16.89 5.99 6.32
N ALA A 581 -15.76 5.27 6.21
CA ALA A 581 -15.11 4.58 7.32
C ALA A 581 -14.54 5.56 8.36
N ASP A 582 -13.91 6.66 7.93
CA ASP A 582 -13.43 7.72 8.84
C ASP A 582 -14.60 8.37 9.61
N ASN A 583 -15.70 8.72 8.93
CA ASN A 583 -16.88 9.33 9.55
C ASN A 583 -17.55 8.38 10.57
N GLY A 584 -17.73 7.10 10.22
CA GLY A 584 -18.28 6.09 11.13
C GLY A 584 -17.33 5.80 12.30
N GLY A 585 -16.07 5.59 12.00
CA GLY A 585 -15.02 5.25 12.98
C GLY A 585 -14.89 6.29 14.10
N LEU A 586 -14.87 7.59 13.75
CA LEU A 586 -14.79 8.68 14.71
C LEU A 586 -15.99 8.67 15.66
N ARG A 587 -17.23 8.53 15.12
CA ARG A 587 -18.47 8.54 15.90
C ARG A 587 -18.57 7.36 16.85
N ILE A 588 -18.28 6.17 16.35
CA ILE A 588 -18.37 4.92 17.11
C ILE A 588 -17.35 4.91 18.24
N ALA A 589 -16.11 5.32 17.94
CA ALA A 589 -15.04 5.42 18.96
C ALA A 589 -15.36 6.47 20.03
N TYR A 590 -15.93 7.61 19.65
CA TYR A 590 -16.37 8.63 20.59
C TYR A 590 -17.49 8.11 21.50
N LYS A 591 -18.48 7.40 20.96
CA LYS A 591 -19.54 6.76 21.73
C LYS A 591 -19.01 5.73 22.72
N ALA A 592 -18.07 4.88 22.27
CA ALA A 592 -17.38 3.92 23.15
C ALA A 592 -16.63 4.62 24.29
N PHE A 593 -15.91 5.69 23.96
CA PHE A 593 -15.22 6.53 24.94
C PHE A 593 -16.17 7.16 25.94
N GLN A 594 -17.28 7.75 25.50
CA GLN A 594 -18.29 8.35 26.39
C GLN A 594 -18.93 7.32 27.32
N THR A 595 -19.18 6.10 26.83
CA THR A 595 -19.68 4.99 27.67
C THR A 595 -18.68 4.63 28.76
N LEU A 596 -17.38 4.61 28.46
CA LEU A 596 -16.33 4.38 29.45
C LEU A 596 -16.24 5.55 30.45
N GLN A 597 -16.29 6.79 29.96
CA GLN A 597 -16.25 8.01 30.78
C GLN A 597 -17.39 8.07 31.78
N ALA A 598 -18.60 7.66 31.37
CA ALA A 598 -19.77 7.66 32.26
C ALA A 598 -19.61 6.73 33.49
N GLN A 599 -18.71 5.76 33.41
CA GLN A 599 -18.40 4.84 34.50
C GLN A 599 -17.34 5.39 35.47
N GLN A 600 -16.64 6.47 35.13
CA GLN A 600 -15.60 7.09 35.93
C GLN A 600 -16.19 8.07 36.94
N PRO A 601 -15.53 8.24 38.12
CA PRO A 601 -15.89 9.32 39.06
C PRO A 601 -15.79 10.70 38.40
N ALA A 602 -16.66 11.64 38.76
CA ALA A 602 -16.64 12.99 38.20
C ALA A 602 -15.29 13.69 38.31
N THR A 603 -14.55 13.44 39.39
CA THR A 603 -13.20 14.00 39.62
C THR A 603 -12.16 13.52 38.62
N GLU A 604 -12.31 12.33 38.05
CA GLU A 604 -11.46 11.79 36.98
C GLU A 604 -11.95 12.21 35.63
N ARG A 605 -13.25 12.15 35.40
CA ARG A 605 -13.90 12.52 34.15
C ARG A 605 -13.64 13.97 33.74
N ASP A 606 -13.74 14.89 34.72
CA ASP A 606 -13.64 16.34 34.50
C ASP A 606 -12.19 16.85 34.65
N HIS A 607 -11.20 15.94 34.78
CA HIS A 607 -9.81 16.31 34.93
C HIS A 607 -9.19 16.87 33.65
N MET A 608 -8.63 18.09 33.77
CA MET A 608 -7.92 18.74 32.67
C MET A 608 -6.47 18.26 32.63
N ILE A 609 -5.99 17.81 31.47
CA ILE A 609 -4.60 17.46 31.22
C ILE A 609 -4.08 18.39 30.09
N ASP A 610 -2.93 19.04 30.32
CA ASP A 610 -2.32 20.00 29.38
C ASP A 610 -3.24 21.15 28.94
N GLY A 611 -4.24 21.46 29.78
CA GLY A 611 -5.24 22.50 29.49
C GLY A 611 -6.40 22.05 28.59
N PHE A 612 -6.57 20.75 28.37
CA PHE A 612 -7.62 20.17 27.55
C PHE A 612 -8.56 19.27 28.35
N THR A 613 -9.85 19.34 28.04
CA THR A 613 -10.85 18.39 28.54
C THR A 613 -10.60 16.99 27.94
N ALA A 614 -11.20 15.96 28.52
CA ALA A 614 -11.12 14.60 27.96
C ALA A 614 -11.65 14.53 26.52
N ASP A 615 -12.77 15.18 26.22
CA ASP A 615 -13.31 15.23 24.86
C ASP A 615 -12.37 15.95 23.89
N GLN A 616 -11.75 17.05 24.30
CA GLN A 616 -10.76 17.74 23.47
C GLN A 616 -9.53 16.84 23.19
N ARG A 617 -9.05 16.10 24.21
CA ARG A 617 -7.94 15.16 24.03
C ARG A 617 -8.29 14.00 23.10
N PHE A 618 -9.54 13.54 23.12
CA PHE A 618 -10.03 12.53 22.17
C PHE A 618 -9.86 13.03 20.71
N PHE A 619 -10.40 14.20 20.39
CA PHE A 619 -10.28 14.76 19.04
C PHE A 619 -8.85 15.12 18.66
N LEU A 620 -8.04 15.58 19.62
CA LEU A 620 -6.61 15.84 19.38
C LEU A 620 -5.84 14.54 19.11
N GLY A 621 -6.11 13.46 19.85
CA GLY A 621 -5.52 12.14 19.59
C GLY A 621 -5.85 11.61 18.19
N PHE A 622 -7.11 11.77 17.76
CA PHE A 622 -7.52 11.49 16.39
C PHE A 622 -6.74 12.32 15.38
N ALA A 623 -6.76 13.65 15.50
CA ALA A 623 -6.17 14.54 14.51
C ALA A 623 -4.64 14.37 14.41
N GLN A 624 -3.92 14.24 15.55
CA GLN A 624 -2.47 14.11 15.54
C GLN A 624 -1.99 12.77 14.93
N SER A 625 -2.84 11.75 14.88
CA SER A 625 -2.55 10.51 14.18
C SER A 625 -2.44 10.69 12.66
N TRP A 626 -2.89 11.81 12.12
CA TRP A 626 -2.92 12.11 10.68
C TRP A 626 -2.01 13.27 10.27
N CYS A 627 -1.16 13.80 11.17
CA CYS A 627 -0.22 14.86 10.80
C CYS A 627 0.73 14.38 9.71
N GLU A 628 0.83 15.14 8.59
CA GLU A 628 1.67 14.78 7.46
C GLU A 628 2.14 15.97 6.64
N THR A 629 3.24 15.76 5.90
CA THR A 629 3.74 16.61 4.82
C THR A 629 4.05 15.74 3.60
N ARG A 630 3.84 16.25 2.38
CA ARG A 630 3.99 15.52 1.11
C ARG A 630 4.66 16.37 0.05
N THR A 631 5.38 15.75 -0.89
CA THR A 631 5.78 16.43 -2.13
C THR A 631 4.55 16.60 -3.05
N GLU A 632 4.54 17.66 -3.87
CA GLU A 632 3.46 17.87 -4.83
C GLU A 632 3.35 16.70 -5.83
N ALA A 633 4.49 16.18 -6.30
CA ALA A 633 4.51 15.07 -7.24
C ALA A 633 3.84 13.82 -6.64
N TYR A 634 4.17 13.48 -5.39
CA TYR A 634 3.54 12.37 -4.68
C TYR A 634 2.03 12.58 -4.49
N GLN A 635 1.61 13.79 -4.07
CA GLN A 635 0.18 14.12 -3.92
C GLN A 635 -0.59 13.89 -5.23
N ARG A 636 -0.01 14.22 -6.38
CA ARG A 636 -0.65 14.01 -7.69
C ARG A 636 -0.82 12.55 -8.04
N VAL A 637 0.20 11.73 -7.81
CA VAL A 637 0.11 10.29 -8.04
C VAL A 637 -0.96 9.69 -7.12
N ARG A 638 -0.89 9.98 -5.84
CA ARG A 638 -1.82 9.45 -4.84
C ARG A 638 -3.26 9.90 -5.08
N GLY A 639 -3.50 11.18 -5.38
CA GLY A 639 -4.84 11.69 -5.69
C GLY A 639 -5.53 11.03 -6.88
N GLN A 640 -4.78 10.33 -7.74
CA GLN A 640 -5.32 9.58 -8.88
C GLN A 640 -5.39 8.06 -8.67
N THR A 641 -4.66 7.53 -7.68
CA THR A 641 -4.47 6.08 -7.55
C THR A 641 -4.92 5.50 -6.23
N ASP A 642 -5.04 6.32 -5.19
CA ASP A 642 -5.23 5.90 -3.82
C ASP A 642 -6.61 6.32 -3.28
N PRO A 643 -7.38 5.41 -2.67
CA PRO A 643 -8.65 5.76 -2.05
C PRO A 643 -8.49 6.64 -0.80
N HIS A 644 -7.30 6.65 -0.17
CA HIS A 644 -7.07 7.45 1.03
C HIS A 644 -6.76 8.90 0.69
N VAL A 645 -7.55 9.80 1.19
CA VAL A 645 -7.33 11.25 1.03
C VAL A 645 -6.16 11.72 1.91
N PRO A 646 -5.54 12.89 1.64
CA PRO A 646 -4.56 13.52 2.52
C PRO A 646 -5.05 13.64 3.96
N GLY A 647 -4.13 13.56 4.95
CA GLY A 647 -4.45 13.64 6.38
C GLY A 647 -5.21 14.90 6.78
N GLU A 648 -4.96 16.04 6.10
CA GLU A 648 -5.75 17.28 6.26
C GLU A 648 -7.23 17.02 6.00
N PHE A 649 -7.56 16.27 4.98
CA PHE A 649 -8.96 15.99 4.62
C PHE A 649 -9.53 14.79 5.38
N ARG A 650 -8.70 13.83 5.82
CA ARG A 650 -9.15 12.81 6.78
C ARG A 650 -9.59 13.44 8.09
N VAL A 651 -8.91 14.48 8.56
CA VAL A 651 -9.29 15.18 9.80
C VAL A 651 -10.45 16.15 9.56
N ASN A 652 -10.24 17.17 8.73
CA ASN A 652 -11.23 18.24 8.55
C ASN A 652 -12.52 17.74 7.91
N GLY A 653 -12.43 16.87 6.88
CA GLY A 653 -13.60 16.27 6.23
C GLY A 653 -14.44 15.42 7.18
N THR A 654 -13.81 14.77 8.15
CA THR A 654 -14.52 13.94 9.13
C THR A 654 -15.12 14.75 10.26
N VAL A 655 -14.33 15.65 10.91
CA VAL A 655 -14.84 16.39 12.09
C VAL A 655 -15.94 17.38 11.75
N GLN A 656 -15.96 17.97 10.53
CA GLN A 656 -17.02 18.89 10.12
C GLN A 656 -18.38 18.21 9.99
N ASN A 657 -18.41 16.90 9.85
CA ASN A 657 -19.62 16.09 9.78
C ASN A 657 -20.08 15.57 11.17
N PHE A 658 -19.38 15.93 12.25
CA PHE A 658 -19.68 15.45 13.59
C PHE A 658 -20.01 16.59 14.55
N GLU A 659 -21.30 16.82 14.80
CA GLU A 659 -21.82 17.92 15.65
C GLU A 659 -21.16 18.00 17.03
N GLN A 660 -20.81 16.85 17.61
CA GLN A 660 -20.18 16.80 18.93
C GLN A 660 -18.79 17.45 18.94
N PHE A 661 -18.05 17.39 17.83
CA PHE A 661 -16.82 18.15 17.67
C PHE A 661 -17.07 19.65 17.84
N GLY A 662 -18.06 20.19 17.12
CA GLY A 662 -18.42 21.60 17.20
C GLY A 662 -18.78 22.03 18.63
N LYS A 663 -19.54 21.21 19.37
CA LYS A 663 -19.89 21.45 20.78
C LYS A 663 -18.64 21.46 21.68
N THR A 664 -17.70 20.52 21.45
CA THR A 664 -16.47 20.37 22.25
C THR A 664 -15.52 21.56 22.11
N PHE A 665 -15.44 22.16 20.93
CA PHE A 665 -14.57 23.32 20.66
C PHE A 665 -15.31 24.66 20.66
N GLY A 666 -16.63 24.68 20.88
CA GLY A 666 -17.42 25.89 20.94
C GLY A 666 -17.67 26.51 19.56
N CYS A 667 -17.72 25.71 18.52
CA CYS A 667 -17.99 26.16 17.16
C CYS A 667 -19.47 26.53 16.96
N HIS A 668 -19.71 27.42 16.02
CA HIS A 668 -21.06 27.87 15.64
C HIS A 668 -21.42 27.34 14.25
N VAL A 669 -22.72 27.10 14.03
CA VAL A 669 -23.24 26.71 12.70
C VAL A 669 -22.80 27.72 11.64
N ALA A 670 -22.40 27.22 10.48
CA ALA A 670 -21.82 27.93 9.34
C ALA A 670 -20.32 28.27 9.45
N GLN A 671 -19.64 27.90 10.55
CA GLN A 671 -18.16 27.86 10.52
C GLN A 671 -17.67 26.65 9.70
N PRO A 672 -16.44 26.68 9.15
CA PRO A 672 -15.91 25.61 8.31
C PRO A 672 -16.01 24.21 8.94
N MET A 673 -15.67 24.08 10.24
CA MET A 673 -15.74 22.81 10.96
C MET A 673 -17.12 22.52 11.59
N MET A 674 -18.16 23.31 11.27
CA MET A 674 -19.55 23.07 11.66
C MET A 674 -20.52 23.62 10.57
N PRO A 675 -20.43 23.07 9.33
CA PRO A 675 -21.27 23.54 8.22
C PRO A 675 -22.77 23.24 8.48
N ALA A 676 -23.65 24.09 7.94
CA ALA A 676 -25.09 23.91 8.08
C ALA A 676 -25.65 22.68 7.34
N ASN A 677 -24.87 22.13 6.40
CA ASN A 677 -25.23 21.00 5.54
C ASN A 677 -24.22 19.87 5.65
N ALA A 678 -23.81 19.52 6.87
CA ALA A 678 -22.94 18.39 7.14
C ALA A 678 -23.50 17.07 6.58
N CYS A 679 -22.63 16.18 6.13
CA CYS A 679 -23.00 14.84 5.66
C CYS A 679 -23.20 13.90 6.86
N HIS A 680 -24.32 13.20 6.90
CA HIS A 680 -24.64 12.25 7.97
C HIS A 680 -24.98 10.89 7.35
N ILE A 681 -24.15 9.90 7.58
CA ILE A 681 -24.40 8.51 7.20
C ILE A 681 -24.69 7.70 8.47
N TRP A 682 -23.89 7.93 9.47
CA TRP A 682 -23.93 7.26 10.79
C TRP A 682 -24.61 8.16 11.83
#